data_edbb0cccd5bae59ba91a22b1d14497d3
#
_entry.id   edbb0cccd5bae59ba91a22b1d14497d3
#
_cell.length_a   1.000
_cell.length_b   1.000
_cell.length_c   1.000
_cell.angle_alpha   90.00
_cell.angle_beta   90.00
_cell.angle_gamma   90.00
#
_symmetry.space_group_name_H-M   'P 1'
#
loop_
_entity.id
_entity.type
_entity.pdbx_description
1 polymer ?
#
loop_
_entity_poly.entity_id
_entity_poly.type
_entity_poly.pdbx_seq_one_letter_code
_entity_poly.pdbx_strand_id
1 'polypeptide(L)'
;IRYCWFIVTNTNRQLYTRTNKIIMALQQFTNLNFEDIKSSIKDYVRENSKFTDMDFEGSNLSILINLLAYNSYSTAYNTNMVVNETFIDSATLRENVVSLARNIGYVPRSRRAAVTDVSYNISDLPSAATTLKFEPGIIGNGNVDSVNYVFSIPEQVTGTALNGEAEGIIKVYQGQYLSNAFVIDDSQPNQRFILPNDGIDTSTIRVNVRENSSSTTIEEYSLVDNILGITSTSKIYLIQETSDEKYEVLFGDGIFGNKLSNGNVIDVSYIKTNGKDGNGVSRLTFTGTLLDQDDALVTDFSATIIPSYPSENGDDIENLQSVRYYAPRLYSTQHRAVTASDYEAIVPSVYPNIESISAFGGEELTPPKYGQVYIAAKPKNGSFLSEFTKKQILSSLKNYSVAGILPTMVDLKFLYVEVDSWVYYNANFVGDPENMKTDVVSSLAAFASGPELNKFGGRFKYSKVLSLIDNVSTTITSNITTVRIRRDLPAQINQWTQYELCFDNEFHIGADAYNIKSTGFTVSGISETVYFSDIRIAGTTKGNLFLFSLAADNTATVLSSSFGTVDYNKGEVVINTANITSTVKPNNIVEVQAIPESNDVLARKELYLQFSVANSNFYMREDSIASGANTSGTRFNIQSSYTNGEKIRG
;
A
#
# COMPACT_ATOMS: atom_id res chain seq x y z
N ILE A 1 -31.26 4.03 -5.70
CA ILE A 1 -31.21 5.19 -4.81
C ILE A 1 -29.99 6.00 -5.20
N ARG A 2 -30.19 7.24 -5.63
CA ARG A 2 -29.34 8.15 -6.39
C ARG A 2 -28.13 8.65 -5.63
N TYR A 3 -26.89 8.49 -6.16
CA TYR A 3 -25.71 9.18 -5.64
C TYR A 3 -24.65 9.45 -6.72
N CYS A 4 -24.80 10.54 -7.45
CA CYS A 4 -23.74 11.27 -8.13
C CYS A 4 -23.92 12.77 -7.86
N TRP A 5 -22.92 13.41 -7.28
CA TRP A 5 -23.02 14.82 -6.91
C TRP A 5 -22.03 15.71 -7.64
N PHE A 6 -22.59 16.74 -8.25
CA PHE A 6 -21.87 17.91 -8.72
C PHE A 6 -22.12 19.07 -7.77
N ILE A 7 -21.09 19.64 -7.22
CA ILE A 7 -21.06 21.04 -6.85
C ILE A 7 -19.99 21.71 -7.71
N VAL A 8 -20.45 22.41 -8.75
CA VAL A 8 -19.64 23.39 -9.45
C VAL A 8 -19.75 24.68 -8.66
N THR A 9 -18.79 24.96 -7.79
CA THR A 9 -18.51 26.32 -7.37
C THR A 9 -17.13 26.70 -7.89
N ASN A 10 -17.15 27.65 -8.80
CA ASN A 10 -16.05 28.13 -9.64
C ASN A 10 -15.01 28.97 -8.86
N THR A 11 -14.86 28.79 -7.55
CA THR A 11 -14.02 29.64 -6.69
C THR A 11 -12.83 28.95 -6.03
N ASN A 12 -12.61 27.64 -6.24
CA ASN A 12 -11.53 26.92 -5.56
C ASN A 12 -10.48 26.26 -6.49
N ARG A 13 -10.34 26.71 -7.74
CA ARG A 13 -9.30 26.21 -8.64
C ARG A 13 -7.86 26.53 -8.20
N GLN A 14 -7.66 27.51 -7.31
CA GLN A 14 -6.31 27.90 -6.87
C GLN A 14 -5.84 27.26 -5.54
N LEU A 15 -6.73 26.69 -4.72
CA LEU A 15 -6.35 26.09 -3.44
C LEU A 15 -6.05 24.59 -3.52
N TYR A 16 -6.58 23.87 -4.50
CA TYR A 16 -6.36 22.42 -4.64
C TYR A 16 -5.06 22.03 -5.37
N THR A 17 -4.37 22.97 -6.00
CA THR A 17 -3.08 22.70 -6.66
C THR A 17 -1.89 22.71 -5.70
N ARG A 18 -2.07 23.06 -4.42
CA ARG A 18 -0.98 23.17 -3.43
C ARG A 18 -0.74 21.93 -2.59
N THR A 19 -1.63 20.94 -2.55
CA THR A 19 -1.51 19.80 -1.61
C THR A 19 -0.89 18.53 -2.19
N ASN A 20 -0.56 18.46 -3.48
CA ASN A 20 -0.01 17.26 -4.11
C ASN A 20 1.40 17.43 -4.71
N LYS A 21 2.19 18.39 -4.23
CA LYS A 21 3.62 18.49 -4.52
C LYS A 21 4.41 18.57 -3.23
N ILE A 22 4.34 17.53 -2.41
CA ILE A 22 5.31 17.35 -1.35
C ILE A 22 6.07 16.04 -1.61
N ILE A 23 6.74 15.98 -2.75
CA ILE A 23 8.13 15.59 -2.77
C ILE A 23 8.82 16.92 -2.56
N MET A 24 9.10 17.29 -1.31
CA MET A 24 9.97 18.43 -1.08
C MET A 24 11.31 18.07 -1.68
N ALA A 25 11.62 18.67 -2.82
CA ALA A 25 13.00 18.80 -3.24
C ALA A 25 13.76 19.38 -2.04
N LEU A 26 14.92 18.82 -1.70
CA LEU A 26 15.81 19.35 -0.67
C LEU A 26 15.82 20.88 -0.79
N GLN A 27 15.36 21.58 0.24
CA GLN A 27 15.34 23.04 0.19
C GLN A 27 16.79 23.52 0.20
N GLN A 28 17.12 24.34 -0.74
CA GLN A 28 18.45 24.95 -0.84
C GLN A 28 18.44 26.23 -0.02
N PHE A 29 19.10 26.22 1.14
CA PHE A 29 19.23 27.37 2.04
C PHE A 29 20.47 28.19 1.77
N THR A 30 21.48 27.60 1.12
CA THR A 30 22.75 28.24 0.76
C THR A 30 23.03 28.01 -0.71
N ASN A 31 23.84 28.89 -1.32
CA ASN A 31 24.29 28.71 -2.70
C ASN A 31 25.22 27.49 -2.80
N LEU A 32 24.84 26.50 -3.64
CA LEU A 32 25.61 25.28 -3.93
C LEU A 32 26.27 25.31 -5.32
N ASN A 33 26.40 26.49 -5.94
CA ASN A 33 27.14 26.63 -7.18
C ASN A 33 28.60 27.03 -6.87
N PHE A 34 29.52 26.11 -7.16
CA PHE A 34 30.95 26.34 -6.92
C PHE A 34 31.51 27.56 -7.69
N GLU A 35 31.09 27.74 -8.94
CA GLU A 35 31.56 28.85 -9.78
C GLU A 35 31.04 30.21 -9.26
N ASP A 36 29.81 30.27 -8.77
CA ASP A 36 29.28 31.50 -8.16
C ASP A 36 30.02 31.87 -6.87
N ILE A 37 30.33 30.88 -6.03
CA ILE A 37 31.11 31.07 -4.81
C ILE A 37 32.51 31.56 -5.17
N LYS A 38 33.16 30.92 -6.14
CA LYS A 38 34.48 31.31 -6.63
C LYS A 38 34.48 32.73 -7.21
N SER A 39 33.48 33.07 -8.03
CA SER A 39 33.30 34.41 -8.60
C SER A 39 33.13 35.46 -7.50
N SER A 40 32.28 35.20 -6.52
CA SER A 40 32.04 36.09 -5.38
C SER A 40 33.32 36.35 -4.57
N ILE A 41 34.15 35.32 -4.36
CA ILE A 41 35.45 35.47 -3.69
C ILE A 41 36.38 36.30 -4.54
N LYS A 42 36.45 36.07 -5.85
CA LYS A 42 37.27 36.87 -6.78
C LYS A 42 36.86 38.33 -6.77
N ASP A 43 35.57 38.62 -6.83
CA ASP A 43 35.03 39.99 -6.83
C ASP A 43 35.35 40.69 -5.51
N TYR A 44 35.19 40.00 -4.36
CA TYR A 44 35.59 40.56 -3.06
C TYR A 44 37.10 40.90 -2.99
N VAL A 45 37.95 40.01 -3.48
CA VAL A 45 39.40 40.23 -3.53
C VAL A 45 39.72 41.39 -4.48
N ARG A 46 39.04 41.52 -5.63
CA ARG A 46 39.22 42.59 -6.62
C ARG A 46 38.88 43.97 -6.04
N GLU A 47 37.81 44.04 -5.23
CA GLU A 47 37.38 45.30 -4.62
C GLU A 47 38.26 45.72 -3.44
N ASN A 48 38.84 44.79 -2.70
CA ASN A 48 39.47 45.03 -1.40
C ASN A 48 41.01 44.87 -1.42
N SER A 49 41.60 44.49 -2.55
CA SER A 49 43.06 44.27 -2.64
C SER A 49 43.66 44.79 -3.93
N LYS A 50 45.00 44.95 -3.92
CA LYS A 50 45.81 45.35 -5.09
C LYS A 50 46.34 44.13 -5.86
N PHE A 51 45.86 42.93 -5.57
CA PHE A 51 46.28 41.72 -6.27
C PHE A 51 45.63 41.65 -7.67
N THR A 52 46.45 41.50 -8.71
CA THR A 52 46.01 41.45 -10.11
C THR A 52 46.13 40.06 -10.72
N ASP A 53 46.67 39.08 -9.99
CA ASP A 53 47.06 37.75 -10.48
C ASP A 53 45.97 36.69 -10.30
N MET A 54 44.77 37.10 -9.84
CA MET A 54 43.67 36.18 -9.48
C MET A 54 42.94 35.55 -10.68
N ASP A 55 43.06 36.16 -11.86
CA ASP A 55 42.38 35.69 -13.07
C ASP A 55 43.19 34.67 -13.87
N PHE A 56 44.47 34.52 -13.54
CA PHE A 56 45.33 33.50 -14.12
C PHE A 56 45.20 32.19 -13.35
N GLU A 57 44.63 31.14 -13.98
CA GLU A 57 44.29 29.88 -13.31
C GLU A 57 45.48 29.13 -12.70
N GLY A 58 46.69 29.35 -13.21
CA GLY A 58 47.92 28.77 -12.68
C GLY A 58 48.57 29.57 -11.56
N SER A 59 48.01 30.69 -11.14
CA SER A 59 48.59 31.52 -10.08
C SER A 59 48.36 30.89 -8.70
N ASN A 60 49.27 31.12 -7.76
CA ASN A 60 49.13 30.67 -6.38
C ASN A 60 47.87 31.26 -5.72
N LEU A 61 47.49 32.49 -6.08
CA LEU A 61 46.30 33.15 -5.57
C LEU A 61 45.03 32.49 -6.11
N SER A 62 45.00 32.14 -7.38
CA SER A 62 43.87 31.40 -7.98
C SER A 62 43.68 30.01 -7.33
N ILE A 63 44.77 29.30 -7.01
CA ILE A 63 44.74 28.04 -6.31
C ILE A 63 44.15 28.20 -4.89
N LEU A 64 44.56 29.27 -4.18
CA LEU A 64 44.00 29.58 -2.85
C LEU A 64 42.53 29.93 -2.91
N ILE A 65 42.10 30.72 -3.91
CA ILE A 65 40.67 31.03 -4.14
C ILE A 65 39.87 29.75 -4.41
N ASN A 66 40.39 28.85 -5.24
CA ASN A 66 39.75 27.55 -5.49
C ASN A 66 39.61 26.71 -4.21
N LEU A 67 40.64 26.68 -3.37
CA LEU A 67 40.60 25.96 -2.08
C LEU A 67 39.59 26.59 -1.13
N LEU A 68 39.52 27.92 -1.05
CA LEU A 68 38.53 28.63 -0.24
C LEU A 68 37.11 28.40 -0.77
N ALA A 69 36.91 28.45 -2.08
CA ALA A 69 35.63 28.18 -2.72
C ALA A 69 35.18 26.74 -2.46
N TYR A 70 36.09 25.75 -2.54
CA TYR A 70 35.80 24.36 -2.22
C TYR A 70 35.42 24.17 -0.74
N ASN A 71 36.14 24.78 0.17
CA ASN A 71 35.82 24.75 1.59
C ASN A 71 34.44 25.38 1.88
N SER A 72 34.15 26.54 1.27
CA SER A 72 32.85 27.21 1.39
C SER A 72 31.73 26.37 0.79
N TYR A 73 31.93 25.75 -0.36
CA TYR A 73 31.00 24.82 -0.99
C TYR A 73 30.71 23.61 -0.07
N SER A 74 31.75 22.96 0.46
CA SER A 74 31.61 21.84 1.38
C SER A 74 30.87 22.23 2.66
N THR A 75 31.17 23.39 3.22
CA THR A 75 30.48 23.93 4.40
C THR A 75 29.00 24.23 4.09
N ALA A 76 28.73 24.86 2.94
CA ALA A 76 27.38 25.15 2.47
C ALA A 76 26.57 23.86 2.26
N TYR A 77 27.18 22.83 1.65
CA TYR A 77 26.56 21.52 1.47
C TYR A 77 26.20 20.86 2.82
N ASN A 78 27.15 20.81 3.75
CA ASN A 78 26.92 20.25 5.08
C ASN A 78 25.82 21.03 5.84
N THR A 79 25.81 22.37 5.72
CA THR A 79 24.77 23.21 6.32
C THR A 79 23.39 22.87 5.75
N ASN A 80 23.27 22.76 4.42
CA ASN A 80 22.00 22.37 3.79
C ASN A 80 21.56 21.00 4.24
N MET A 81 22.47 20.02 4.34
CA MET A 81 22.14 18.69 4.85
C MET A 81 21.61 18.75 6.28
N VAL A 82 22.33 19.41 7.19
CA VAL A 82 21.91 19.53 8.60
C VAL A 82 20.55 20.21 8.72
N VAL A 83 20.32 21.30 8.01
CA VAL A 83 19.04 22.02 8.07
C VAL A 83 17.91 21.17 7.51
N ASN A 84 18.11 20.46 6.39
CA ASN A 84 17.09 19.56 5.85
C ASN A 84 16.76 18.41 6.81
N GLU A 85 17.75 17.87 7.53
CA GLU A 85 17.54 16.79 8.51
C GLU A 85 16.83 17.24 9.80
N THR A 86 16.62 18.54 10.03
CA THR A 86 15.86 19.03 11.20
C THR A 86 14.35 19.02 11.04
N PHE A 87 13.83 18.85 9.82
CA PHE A 87 12.41 18.85 9.55
C PHE A 87 11.95 17.48 9.06
N ILE A 88 10.84 16.98 9.61
CA ILE A 88 10.29 15.66 9.28
C ILE A 88 9.98 15.50 7.78
N ASP A 89 9.58 16.57 7.11
CA ASP A 89 9.21 16.55 5.70
C ASP A 89 10.41 16.44 4.77
N SER A 90 11.57 17.01 5.15
CA SER A 90 12.78 17.07 4.31
C SER A 90 13.88 16.11 4.75
N ALA A 91 13.85 15.61 5.99
CA ALA A 91 14.85 14.67 6.50
C ALA A 91 14.92 13.39 5.64
N THR A 92 16.12 12.97 5.26
CA THR A 92 16.34 11.81 4.37
C THR A 92 16.77 10.55 5.12
N LEU A 93 17.41 10.72 6.26
CA LEU A 93 17.88 9.61 7.09
C LEU A 93 16.72 9.09 7.95
N ARG A 94 16.50 7.76 7.94
CA ARG A 94 15.44 7.12 8.72
C ARG A 94 15.53 7.47 10.21
N GLU A 95 16.73 7.41 10.78
CA GLU A 95 16.98 7.69 12.19
C GLU A 95 16.50 9.09 12.60
N ASN A 96 16.74 10.10 11.76
CA ASN A 96 16.31 11.47 12.01
C ASN A 96 14.80 11.60 11.92
N VAL A 97 14.18 11.01 10.90
CA VAL A 97 12.71 11.03 10.75
C VAL A 97 12.03 10.31 11.90
N VAL A 98 12.54 9.14 12.32
CA VAL A 98 12.00 8.40 13.47
C VAL A 98 12.17 9.20 14.76
N SER A 99 13.32 9.83 14.96
CA SER A 99 13.56 10.69 16.13
C SER A 99 12.61 11.89 16.17
N LEU A 100 12.39 12.55 15.03
CA LEU A 100 11.44 13.66 14.92
C LEU A 100 9.99 13.20 15.11
N ALA A 101 9.61 12.05 14.55
CA ALA A 101 8.29 11.45 14.74
C ALA A 101 8.03 11.10 16.21
N ARG A 102 9.03 10.55 16.91
CA ARG A 102 8.96 10.25 18.34
C ARG A 102 8.72 11.50 19.19
N ASN A 103 9.34 12.64 18.85
CA ASN A 103 9.13 13.90 19.57
C ASN A 103 7.67 14.38 19.54
N ILE A 104 6.90 13.95 18.54
CA ILE A 104 5.46 14.23 18.43
C ILE A 104 4.59 13.02 18.85
N GLY A 105 5.20 12.00 19.48
CA GLY A 105 4.50 10.84 20.03
C GLY A 105 4.13 9.76 19.01
N TYR A 106 4.71 9.79 17.80
CA TYR A 106 4.49 8.76 16.79
C TYR A 106 5.58 7.68 16.90
N VAL A 107 5.15 6.42 17.05
CA VAL A 107 6.03 5.25 17.02
C VAL A 107 5.83 4.54 15.66
N PRO A 108 6.85 4.53 14.79
CA PRO A 108 6.76 3.83 13.52
C PRO A 108 6.52 2.33 13.72
N ARG A 109 5.81 1.71 12.79
CA ARG A 109 5.56 0.28 12.84
C ARG A 109 6.83 -0.50 12.54
N SER A 110 7.10 -1.51 13.40
CA SER A 110 8.16 -2.49 13.19
C SER A 110 7.84 -3.42 12.02
N ARG A 111 8.81 -4.23 11.64
CA ARG A 111 8.57 -5.40 10.81
C ARG A 111 7.57 -6.32 11.52
N ARG A 112 6.66 -6.94 10.77
CA ARG A 112 5.63 -7.83 11.31
C ARG A 112 5.82 -9.25 10.83
N ALA A 113 5.68 -10.18 11.75
CA ALA A 113 5.67 -11.60 11.44
C ALA A 113 4.40 -11.99 10.67
N ALA A 114 4.53 -12.85 9.68
CA ALA A 114 3.39 -13.55 9.12
C ALA A 114 2.78 -14.49 10.16
N VAL A 115 1.47 -14.56 10.20
CA VAL A 115 0.71 -15.26 11.24
C VAL A 115 -0.21 -16.29 10.61
N THR A 116 -0.39 -17.42 11.26
CA THR A 116 -1.46 -18.37 10.96
C THR A 116 -1.93 -19.03 12.24
N ASP A 117 -3.22 -19.40 12.25
CA ASP A 117 -3.76 -20.26 13.30
C ASP A 117 -3.59 -21.71 12.85
N VAL A 118 -3.00 -22.52 13.71
CA VAL A 118 -2.65 -23.91 13.43
C VAL A 118 -3.50 -24.82 14.30
N SER A 119 -4.28 -25.67 13.67
CA SER A 119 -4.94 -26.78 14.36
C SER A 119 -3.91 -27.87 14.62
N TYR A 120 -3.75 -28.27 15.87
CA TYR A 120 -2.89 -29.39 16.24
C TYR A 120 -3.71 -30.60 16.67
N ASN A 121 -3.21 -31.77 16.29
CA ASN A 121 -3.65 -33.05 16.81
C ASN A 121 -2.39 -33.82 17.24
N ILE A 122 -2.31 -34.13 18.52
CA ILE A 122 -1.20 -34.87 19.12
C ILE A 122 -1.75 -36.13 19.73
N SER A 123 -1.22 -37.28 19.30
CA SER A 123 -1.58 -38.60 19.77
C SER A 123 -0.38 -39.31 20.40
N ASP A 124 -0.63 -40.49 20.92
CA ASP A 124 0.37 -41.32 21.59
C ASP A 124 0.97 -40.70 22.86
N LEU A 125 0.22 -39.73 23.49
CA LEU A 125 0.63 -39.14 24.74
C LEU A 125 0.57 -40.13 25.90
N PRO A 126 1.41 -39.98 26.94
CA PRO A 126 1.29 -40.78 28.17
C PRO A 126 -0.15 -40.70 28.72
N SER A 127 -0.72 -41.83 29.07
CA SER A 127 -2.12 -41.88 29.57
C SER A 127 -2.39 -41.11 30.86
N ALA A 128 -1.33 -40.73 31.57
CA ALA A 128 -1.36 -39.87 32.76
C ALA A 128 -1.37 -38.38 32.42
N ALA A 129 -1.06 -37.99 31.17
CA ALA A 129 -1.05 -36.59 30.78
C ALA A 129 -2.48 -36.02 30.73
N THR A 130 -2.71 -34.96 31.49
CA THR A 130 -3.98 -34.24 31.56
C THR A 130 -3.88 -32.85 30.92
N THR A 131 -2.66 -32.30 30.88
CA THR A 131 -2.36 -31.00 30.31
C THR A 131 -1.09 -31.12 29.46
N LEU A 132 -1.13 -30.47 28.32
CA LEU A 132 0.02 -30.36 27.43
C LEU A 132 0.43 -28.89 27.34
N LYS A 133 1.73 -28.61 27.49
CA LYS A 133 2.29 -27.28 27.41
C LYS A 133 3.22 -27.19 26.21
N PHE A 134 2.98 -26.22 25.34
CA PHE A 134 3.88 -25.84 24.26
C PHE A 134 4.82 -24.76 24.79
N GLU A 135 6.09 -25.04 24.82
CA GLU A 135 7.09 -24.07 25.25
C GLU A 135 7.27 -22.91 24.25
N PRO A 136 7.55 -21.67 24.74
CA PRO A 136 7.89 -20.55 23.86
C PRO A 136 9.10 -20.91 22.98
N GLY A 137 8.97 -20.72 21.69
CA GLY A 137 10.02 -21.11 20.74
C GLY A 137 9.47 -21.62 19.43
N ILE A 138 10.30 -22.40 18.73
CA ILE A 138 9.96 -22.95 17.42
C ILE A 138 8.88 -24.03 17.59
N ILE A 139 7.80 -23.90 16.84
CA ILE A 139 6.70 -24.87 16.79
C ILE A 139 6.74 -25.70 15.51
N GLY A 140 7.14 -25.10 14.39
CA GLY A 140 7.15 -25.81 13.13
C GLY A 140 7.90 -25.09 12.03
N ASN A 141 8.11 -25.84 10.95
CA ASN A 141 8.73 -25.34 9.72
C ASN A 141 7.78 -25.49 8.55
N GLY A 142 7.74 -24.51 7.67
CA GLY A 142 6.95 -24.53 6.45
C GLY A 142 7.73 -24.00 5.26
N ASN A 143 7.23 -24.29 4.06
CA ASN A 143 7.91 -23.91 2.82
C ASN A 143 6.96 -23.12 1.91
N VAL A 144 7.48 -22.05 1.33
CA VAL A 144 6.87 -21.29 0.24
C VAL A 144 7.95 -20.89 -0.77
N ASP A 145 7.67 -20.99 -2.06
CA ASP A 145 8.60 -20.66 -3.15
C ASP A 145 10.01 -21.31 -3.00
N SER A 146 10.05 -22.56 -2.51
CA SER A 146 11.27 -23.31 -2.23
C SER A 146 12.15 -22.76 -1.10
N VAL A 147 11.66 -21.80 -0.33
CA VAL A 147 12.33 -21.26 0.87
C VAL A 147 11.64 -21.81 2.11
N ASN A 148 12.45 -22.24 3.09
CA ASN A 148 11.97 -22.79 4.34
C ASN A 148 11.87 -21.68 5.40
N TYR A 149 10.70 -21.57 6.04
CA TYR A 149 10.41 -20.59 7.08
C TYR A 149 10.08 -21.28 8.39
N VAL A 150 10.64 -20.75 9.48
CA VAL A 150 10.41 -21.20 10.85
C VAL A 150 9.20 -20.46 11.42
N PHE A 151 8.37 -21.16 12.18
CA PHE A 151 7.25 -20.59 12.91
C PHE A 151 7.41 -20.84 14.41
N SER A 152 7.18 -19.80 15.20
CA SER A 152 7.40 -19.80 16.64
C SER A 152 6.19 -19.24 17.41
N ILE A 153 6.12 -19.52 18.70
CA ILE A 153 5.20 -18.87 19.63
C ILE A 153 5.98 -18.02 20.64
N PRO A 154 5.50 -16.82 20.98
CA PRO A 154 6.19 -15.94 21.92
C PRO A 154 5.94 -16.30 23.40
N GLU A 155 4.86 -17.03 23.67
CA GLU A 155 4.40 -17.37 25.02
C GLU A 155 4.06 -18.87 25.11
N GLN A 156 4.09 -19.41 26.33
CA GLN A 156 3.65 -20.76 26.59
C GLN A 156 2.15 -20.91 26.33
N VAL A 157 1.77 -21.92 25.56
CA VAL A 157 0.37 -22.28 25.32
C VAL A 157 0.06 -23.62 25.95
N THR A 158 -1.05 -23.67 26.69
CA THR A 158 -1.51 -24.91 27.34
C THR A 158 -2.73 -25.49 26.62
N GLY A 159 -2.68 -26.79 26.38
CA GLY A 159 -3.80 -27.58 25.85
C GLY A 159 -4.25 -28.65 26.85
N THR A 160 -5.49 -29.11 26.72
CA THR A 160 -6.00 -30.22 27.53
C THR A 160 -5.72 -31.53 26.81
N ALA A 161 -5.14 -32.51 27.51
CA ALA A 161 -4.97 -33.85 27.00
C ALA A 161 -6.02 -34.79 27.61
N LEU A 162 -6.63 -35.64 26.80
CA LEU A 162 -7.64 -36.60 27.22
C LEU A 162 -7.40 -37.95 26.52
N ASN A 163 -7.32 -39.04 27.29
CA ASN A 163 -7.12 -40.39 26.76
C ASN A 163 -5.89 -40.57 25.86
N GLY A 164 -4.82 -39.81 26.08
CA GLY A 164 -3.60 -39.86 25.26
C GLY A 164 -3.65 -39.04 23.98
N GLU A 165 -4.66 -38.20 23.82
CA GLU A 165 -4.80 -37.29 22.68
C GLU A 165 -5.00 -35.85 23.17
N ALA A 166 -4.50 -34.89 22.37
CA ALA A 166 -4.73 -33.46 22.60
C ALA A 166 -5.00 -32.75 21.28
N GLU A 167 -6.07 -31.99 21.24
CA GLU A 167 -6.48 -31.20 20.07
C GLU A 167 -6.70 -29.74 20.46
N GLY A 168 -6.42 -28.82 19.55
CA GLY A 168 -6.66 -27.41 19.75
C GLY A 168 -6.17 -26.54 18.62
N ILE A 169 -6.17 -25.25 18.85
CA ILE A 169 -5.68 -24.26 17.89
C ILE A 169 -4.65 -23.37 18.58
N ILE A 170 -3.50 -23.16 17.92
CA ILE A 170 -2.41 -22.31 18.39
C ILE A 170 -2.13 -21.26 17.32
N LYS A 171 -1.96 -20.03 17.74
CA LYS A 171 -1.51 -18.95 16.89
C LYS A 171 0.03 -18.97 16.80
N VAL A 172 0.57 -19.11 15.60
CA VAL A 172 2.00 -19.15 15.36
C VAL A 172 2.44 -17.97 14.49
N TYR A 173 3.65 -17.51 14.75
CA TYR A 173 4.27 -16.35 14.11
C TYR A 173 5.51 -16.80 13.32
N GLN A 174 5.62 -16.34 12.08
CA GLN A 174 6.81 -16.62 11.27
C GLN A 174 8.02 -15.90 11.86
N GLY A 175 9.08 -16.65 12.11
CA GLY A 175 10.35 -16.11 12.60
C GLY A 175 10.96 -16.96 13.70
N GLN A 176 12.17 -16.58 14.07
CA GLN A 176 12.94 -17.24 15.11
C GLN A 176 12.67 -16.59 16.46
N TYR A 177 12.27 -17.37 17.45
CA TYR A 177 12.19 -16.93 18.84
C TYR A 177 13.60 -16.72 19.40
N LEU A 178 13.83 -15.56 20.01
CA LEU A 178 15.11 -15.17 20.65
C LEU A 178 14.82 -14.56 22.00
N SER A 179 15.77 -14.74 22.95
CA SER A 179 15.72 -14.13 24.27
C SER A 179 17.06 -13.50 24.60
N ASN A 180 17.02 -12.33 25.23
CA ASN A 180 18.20 -11.61 25.74
C ASN A 180 17.96 -11.20 27.20
N ALA A 181 19.00 -11.33 28.02
CA ALA A 181 18.98 -10.93 29.41
C ALA A 181 19.87 -9.70 29.63
N PHE A 182 19.37 -8.74 30.39
CA PHE A 182 20.11 -7.56 30.84
C PHE A 182 20.09 -7.51 32.37
N VAL A 183 21.16 -7.03 32.95
CA VAL A 183 21.26 -6.82 34.41
C VAL A 183 21.34 -5.33 34.68
N ILE A 184 20.53 -4.85 35.64
CA ILE A 184 20.57 -3.46 36.09
C ILE A 184 21.84 -3.23 36.92
N ASP A 185 22.61 -2.22 36.51
CA ASP A 185 23.82 -1.77 37.17
C ASP A 185 23.76 -0.25 37.40
N ASP A 186 23.40 0.13 38.61
CA ASP A 186 23.29 1.56 39.01
C ASP A 186 24.63 2.31 38.99
N SER A 187 25.76 1.59 38.83
CA SER A 187 27.08 2.23 38.66
C SER A 187 27.28 2.81 37.26
N GLN A 188 26.47 2.39 36.29
CA GLN A 188 26.51 2.86 34.91
C GLN A 188 25.47 3.96 34.69
N PRO A 189 25.86 5.22 34.56
CA PRO A 189 24.91 6.28 34.24
C PRO A 189 24.35 6.06 32.80
N ASN A 190 23.03 6.14 32.63
CA ASN A 190 22.32 6.01 31.35
C ASN A 190 22.47 4.62 30.69
N GLN A 191 22.34 3.54 31.47
CA GLN A 191 22.29 2.18 30.91
C GLN A 191 21.14 2.05 29.91
N ARG A 192 21.44 1.48 28.73
CA ARG A 192 20.48 1.31 27.63
C ARG A 192 20.28 -0.16 27.34
N PHE A 193 19.01 -0.56 27.15
CA PHE A 193 18.62 -1.95 26.89
C PHE A 193 18.24 -2.14 25.43
N ILE A 194 19.25 -2.13 24.55
CA ILE A 194 19.07 -2.23 23.11
C ILE A 194 19.10 -3.70 22.71
N LEU A 195 18.05 -4.15 22.03
CA LEU A 195 17.99 -5.49 21.48
C LEU A 195 18.99 -5.60 20.31
N PRO A 196 19.80 -6.68 20.27
CA PRO A 196 20.94 -6.75 19.35
C PRO A 196 20.55 -7.01 17.90
N ASN A 197 19.34 -7.55 17.65
CA ASN A 197 18.88 -7.97 16.35
C ASN A 197 18.08 -6.88 15.63
N ASP A 198 18.13 -6.89 14.32
CA ASP A 198 17.22 -6.23 13.39
C ASP A 198 16.02 -7.14 13.07
N GLY A 199 15.01 -6.60 12.40
CA GLY A 199 13.86 -7.38 11.93
C GLY A 199 13.00 -7.96 13.04
N ILE A 200 12.92 -7.29 14.19
CA ILE A 200 12.09 -7.68 15.33
C ILE A 200 10.64 -7.27 15.10
N ASP A 201 9.71 -8.19 15.35
CA ASP A 201 8.29 -7.87 15.48
C ASP A 201 8.01 -7.40 16.91
N THR A 202 7.82 -6.09 17.08
CA THR A 202 7.61 -5.48 18.41
C THR A 202 6.33 -5.96 19.09
N SER A 203 5.35 -6.47 18.38
CA SER A 203 4.13 -7.04 18.96
C SER A 203 4.35 -8.36 19.70
N THR A 204 5.46 -9.03 19.39
CA THR A 204 5.85 -10.31 20.01
C THR A 204 6.80 -10.14 21.19
N ILE A 205 7.23 -8.92 21.49
CA ILE A 205 8.13 -8.66 22.62
C ILE A 205 7.41 -8.96 23.92
N ARG A 206 8.08 -9.74 24.77
CA ARG A 206 7.68 -10.01 26.15
C ARG A 206 8.82 -9.65 27.08
N VAL A 207 8.49 -8.97 28.15
CA VAL A 207 9.47 -8.49 29.13
C VAL A 207 9.14 -9.04 30.49
N ASN A 208 10.03 -9.82 31.00
CA ASN A 208 9.97 -10.39 32.34
C ASN A 208 11.12 -9.86 33.19
N VAL A 209 10.82 -9.52 34.43
CA VAL A 209 11.82 -9.01 35.36
C VAL A 209 11.92 -9.94 36.57
N ARG A 210 13.14 -10.34 36.90
CA ARG A 210 13.47 -11.09 38.12
C ARG A 210 14.21 -10.20 39.09
N GLU A 211 13.98 -10.41 40.38
CA GLU A 211 14.62 -9.61 41.44
C GLU A 211 16.16 -9.71 41.40
N ASN A 212 16.68 -10.89 41.08
CA ASN A 212 18.11 -11.16 40.89
C ASN A 212 18.32 -12.41 40.05
N SER A 213 19.56 -12.74 39.72
CA SER A 213 19.92 -13.89 38.88
C SER A 213 19.53 -15.26 39.46
N SER A 214 19.32 -15.34 40.77
CA SER A 214 18.95 -16.58 41.47
C SER A 214 17.45 -16.68 41.76
N SER A 215 16.68 -15.62 41.48
CA SER A 215 15.24 -15.60 41.71
C SER A 215 14.51 -16.41 40.66
N THR A 216 13.59 -17.27 41.07
CA THR A 216 12.64 -17.99 40.23
C THR A 216 11.32 -17.24 40.05
N THR A 217 11.09 -16.19 40.84
CA THR A 217 9.90 -15.36 40.73
C THR A 217 10.05 -14.40 39.56
N ILE A 218 9.12 -14.51 38.62
CA ILE A 218 9.06 -13.71 37.39
C ILE A 218 7.94 -12.69 37.53
N GLU A 219 8.26 -11.44 37.28
CA GLU A 219 7.29 -10.35 37.18
C GLU A 219 7.15 -9.94 35.73
N GLU A 220 5.94 -10.10 35.17
CA GLU A 220 5.62 -9.71 33.81
C GLU A 220 5.38 -8.20 33.74
N TYR A 221 6.00 -7.55 32.75
CA TYR A 221 5.83 -6.13 32.43
C TYR A 221 5.03 -6.00 31.15
N SER A 222 4.12 -5.01 31.12
CA SER A 222 3.23 -4.77 29.98
C SER A 222 3.69 -3.58 29.14
N LEU A 223 3.55 -3.70 27.82
CA LEU A 223 3.77 -2.58 26.90
C LEU A 223 2.72 -1.50 27.12
N VAL A 224 3.15 -0.24 27.20
CA VAL A 224 2.26 0.91 27.39
C VAL A 224 1.91 1.54 26.06
N ASP A 225 0.62 1.60 25.77
CA ASP A 225 0.03 2.33 24.65
C ASP A 225 -0.51 3.71 25.07
N ASN A 226 -0.82 3.89 26.37
CA ASN A 226 -1.43 5.11 26.88
C ASN A 226 -0.90 5.45 28.29
N ILE A 227 -0.50 6.70 28.49
CA ILE A 227 0.03 7.21 29.76
C ILE A 227 -1.06 7.40 30.84
N LEU A 228 -2.33 7.42 30.45
CA LEU A 228 -3.43 7.63 31.40
C LEU A 228 -3.60 6.42 32.32
N GLY A 229 -3.58 6.67 33.62
CA GLY A 229 -3.78 5.65 34.65
C GLY A 229 -2.50 4.93 35.11
N ILE A 230 -1.33 5.31 34.63
CA ILE A 230 -0.05 4.78 35.06
C ILE A 230 0.30 5.38 36.42
N THR A 231 0.67 4.52 37.38
CA THR A 231 1.14 4.89 38.70
C THR A 231 2.64 4.59 38.85
N SER A 232 3.27 5.07 39.93
CA SER A 232 4.67 4.79 40.25
C SER A 232 5.00 3.30 40.45
N THR A 233 3.98 2.45 40.64
CA THR A 233 4.13 1.00 40.88
C THR A 233 3.71 0.16 39.67
N SER A 234 3.24 0.78 38.61
CA SER A 234 2.80 0.06 37.40
C SER A 234 4.00 -0.61 36.72
N LYS A 235 3.91 -1.94 36.52
CA LYS A 235 4.93 -2.74 35.81
C LYS A 235 4.79 -2.58 34.31
N ILE A 236 5.50 -1.61 33.78
CA ILE A 236 5.36 -1.18 32.39
C ILE A 236 6.71 -1.03 31.69
N TYR A 237 6.69 -1.19 30.38
CA TYR A 237 7.81 -0.83 29.52
C TYR A 237 7.33 -0.09 28.27
N LEU A 238 8.25 0.65 27.66
CA LEU A 238 8.08 1.35 26.39
C LEU A 238 9.10 0.81 25.41
N ILE A 239 8.79 0.88 24.13
CA ILE A 239 9.69 0.49 23.04
C ILE A 239 9.96 1.71 22.18
N GLN A 240 11.21 1.92 21.83
CA GLN A 240 11.57 2.93 20.83
C GLN A 240 12.53 2.34 19.78
N GLU A 241 12.34 2.74 18.53
CA GLU A 241 13.27 2.42 17.44
C GLU A 241 14.56 3.24 17.63
N THR A 242 15.70 2.59 17.47
CA THR A 242 17.03 3.19 17.44
C THR A 242 17.63 3.09 16.04
N SER A 243 18.93 3.32 15.89
CA SER A 243 19.61 3.11 14.62
C SER A 243 19.57 1.65 14.16
N ASP A 244 19.71 1.44 12.85
CA ASP A 244 19.81 0.12 12.22
C ASP A 244 18.59 -0.80 12.48
N GLU A 245 17.37 -0.26 12.52
CA GLU A 245 16.13 -1.01 12.78
C GLU A 245 16.15 -1.81 14.10
N LYS A 246 16.94 -1.39 15.08
CA LYS A 246 16.99 -2.01 16.40
C LYS A 246 16.01 -1.32 17.35
N TYR A 247 15.66 -2.01 18.42
CA TYR A 247 14.70 -1.52 19.41
C TYR A 247 15.33 -1.46 20.79
N GLU A 248 15.03 -0.40 21.51
CA GLU A 248 15.40 -0.18 22.90
C GLU A 248 14.17 -0.32 23.79
N VAL A 249 14.32 -1.05 24.88
CA VAL A 249 13.29 -1.20 25.91
C VAL A 249 13.57 -0.18 27.02
N LEU A 250 12.57 0.61 27.34
CA LEU A 250 12.63 1.64 28.39
C LEU A 250 11.67 1.28 29.52
N PHE A 251 12.09 1.55 30.75
CA PHE A 251 11.30 1.28 31.96
C PHE A 251 10.87 2.57 32.66
N GLY A 252 9.98 2.44 33.61
CA GLY A 252 9.53 3.56 34.44
C GLY A 252 10.66 4.20 35.25
N ASP A 253 10.46 5.46 35.62
CA ASP A 253 11.39 6.27 36.42
C ASP A 253 11.02 6.34 37.91
N GLY A 254 9.94 5.65 38.31
CA GLY A 254 9.41 5.68 39.69
C GLY A 254 8.34 6.77 39.88
N ILE A 255 8.08 7.61 38.86
CA ILE A 255 6.95 8.54 38.80
C ILE A 255 5.92 7.99 37.80
N PHE A 256 6.36 7.67 36.61
CA PHE A 256 5.59 6.99 35.54
C PHE A 256 6.11 5.57 35.39
N GLY A 257 5.47 4.63 36.08
CA GLY A 257 5.86 3.23 36.09
C GLY A 257 6.92 2.88 37.14
N ASN A 258 7.05 1.59 37.40
CA ASN A 258 7.99 1.06 38.40
C ASN A 258 9.43 1.26 37.91
N LYS A 259 10.27 1.84 38.79
CA LYS A 259 11.71 1.94 38.57
C LYS A 259 12.37 0.63 38.99
N LEU A 260 13.19 0.08 38.14
CA LEU A 260 13.96 -1.12 38.40
C LEU A 260 15.08 -0.85 39.43
N SER A 261 15.40 -1.85 40.25
CA SER A 261 16.43 -1.79 41.25
C SER A 261 17.74 -2.42 40.77
N ASN A 262 18.85 -2.00 41.38
CA ASN A 262 20.16 -2.58 41.07
C ASN A 262 20.17 -4.10 41.30
N GLY A 263 20.72 -4.85 40.35
CA GLY A 263 20.76 -6.31 40.35
C GLY A 263 19.51 -7.00 39.77
N ASN A 264 18.45 -6.25 39.45
CA ASN A 264 17.33 -6.84 38.70
C ASN A 264 17.80 -7.39 37.37
N VAL A 265 17.24 -8.53 36.96
CA VAL A 265 17.50 -9.17 35.66
C VAL A 265 16.28 -9.00 34.80
N ILE A 266 16.47 -8.40 33.61
CA ILE A 266 15.44 -8.16 32.63
C ILE A 266 15.60 -9.24 31.54
N ASP A 267 14.64 -10.12 31.40
CA ASP A 267 14.60 -11.13 30.34
C ASP A 267 13.62 -10.62 29.26
N VAL A 268 14.16 -10.34 28.08
CA VAL A 268 13.37 -9.86 26.93
C VAL A 268 13.36 -10.93 25.85
N SER A 269 12.18 -11.44 25.56
CA SER A 269 11.97 -12.38 24.45
C SER A 269 11.19 -11.74 23.30
N TYR A 270 11.47 -12.16 22.08
CA TYR A 270 10.88 -11.61 20.86
C TYR A 270 11.07 -12.57 19.67
N ILE A 271 10.32 -12.31 18.59
CA ILE A 271 10.47 -13.03 17.34
C ILE A 271 11.19 -12.14 16.32
N LYS A 272 12.30 -12.64 15.77
CA LYS A 272 12.97 -12.07 14.60
C LYS A 272 12.34 -12.65 13.35
N THR A 273 11.72 -11.79 12.52
CA THR A 273 10.91 -12.19 11.36
C THR A 273 11.50 -11.77 10.02
N ASN A 274 11.10 -12.47 8.94
CA ASN A 274 11.37 -12.10 7.56
C ASN A 274 10.33 -11.14 6.98
N GLY A 275 9.30 -10.77 7.77
CA GLY A 275 8.25 -9.87 7.34
C GLY A 275 7.33 -10.48 6.29
N LYS A 276 7.08 -9.76 5.20
CA LYS A 276 6.17 -10.17 4.13
C LYS A 276 6.56 -11.47 3.43
N ASP A 277 7.86 -11.81 3.41
CA ASP A 277 8.35 -13.00 2.71
C ASP A 277 7.85 -14.30 3.36
N GLY A 278 7.44 -14.23 4.62
CA GLY A 278 6.83 -15.33 5.35
C GLY A 278 5.34 -15.58 5.05
N ASN A 279 4.71 -14.79 4.19
CA ASN A 279 3.32 -14.97 3.81
C ASN A 279 3.15 -16.13 2.82
N GLY A 280 1.99 -16.81 2.89
CA GLY A 280 1.60 -17.84 1.93
C GLY A 280 2.00 -19.27 2.31
N VAL A 281 2.62 -19.50 3.47
CA VAL A 281 2.92 -20.86 3.95
C VAL A 281 1.61 -21.56 4.32
N SER A 282 1.30 -22.65 3.61
CA SER A 282 0.06 -23.41 3.76
C SER A 282 0.24 -24.79 4.39
N ARG A 283 1.47 -25.20 4.64
CA ARG A 283 1.80 -26.48 5.29
C ARG A 283 2.91 -26.27 6.30
N LEU A 284 2.75 -26.85 7.48
CA LEU A 284 3.73 -26.83 8.55
C LEU A 284 4.04 -28.26 9.00
N THR A 285 5.30 -28.48 9.34
CA THR A 285 5.76 -29.71 9.99
C THR A 285 6.12 -29.37 11.43
N PHE A 286 5.61 -30.11 12.39
CA PHE A 286 5.87 -29.89 13.82
C PHE A 286 7.33 -30.17 14.17
N THR A 287 7.94 -29.27 14.91
CA THR A 287 9.32 -29.40 15.42
C THR A 287 9.44 -28.83 16.84
N GLY A 288 8.31 -28.54 17.49
CA GLY A 288 8.26 -27.90 18.80
C GLY A 288 8.57 -28.85 19.97
N THR A 289 8.72 -28.27 21.14
CA THR A 289 8.92 -28.97 22.43
C THR A 289 7.61 -28.99 23.19
N LEU A 290 7.30 -30.16 23.76
CA LEU A 290 6.08 -30.39 24.53
C LEU A 290 6.45 -30.81 25.95
N LEU A 291 5.77 -30.20 26.93
CA LEU A 291 5.85 -30.59 28.34
C LEU A 291 4.49 -31.08 28.83
N ASP A 292 4.49 -31.94 29.83
CA ASP A 292 3.28 -32.38 30.53
C ASP A 292 2.89 -31.41 31.68
N GLN A 293 1.92 -31.80 32.49
CA GLN A 293 1.47 -31.01 33.64
C GLN A 293 2.56 -30.77 34.70
N ASP A 294 3.54 -31.66 34.79
CA ASP A 294 4.61 -31.63 35.79
C ASP A 294 5.92 -31.00 35.22
N ASP A 295 5.81 -30.30 34.06
CA ASP A 295 6.93 -29.72 33.30
C ASP A 295 7.98 -30.76 32.84
N ALA A 296 7.58 -32.04 32.73
CA ALA A 296 8.44 -33.06 32.18
C ALA A 296 8.34 -33.12 30.65
N LEU A 297 9.49 -33.31 30.01
CA LEU A 297 9.57 -33.37 28.55
C LEU A 297 8.84 -34.62 28.01
N VAL A 298 7.89 -34.39 27.10
CA VAL A 298 7.22 -35.47 26.37
C VAL A 298 8.05 -35.81 25.13
N THR A 299 8.52 -37.03 25.02
CA THR A 299 9.41 -37.48 23.92
C THR A 299 8.72 -38.43 22.92
N ASP A 300 7.76 -39.23 23.39
CA ASP A 300 7.04 -40.18 22.57
C ASP A 300 5.63 -39.67 22.26
N PHE A 301 5.47 -39.13 21.08
CA PHE A 301 4.16 -38.62 20.57
C PHE A 301 4.17 -38.54 19.04
N SER A 302 2.99 -38.55 18.46
CA SER A 302 2.77 -38.24 17.06
C SER A 302 2.04 -36.91 16.95
N ALA A 303 2.62 -35.92 16.24
CA ALA A 303 2.03 -34.61 16.11
C ALA A 303 1.70 -34.27 14.66
N THR A 304 0.49 -33.87 14.42
CA THR A 304 0.04 -33.31 13.14
C THR A 304 -0.41 -31.87 13.37
N ILE A 305 0.14 -30.94 12.60
CA ILE A 305 -0.24 -29.53 12.63
C ILE A 305 -0.70 -29.08 11.24
N ILE A 306 -1.84 -28.45 11.17
CA ILE A 306 -2.46 -28.01 9.92
C ILE A 306 -2.83 -26.51 10.05
N PRO A 307 -2.23 -25.64 9.23
CA PRO A 307 -2.66 -24.24 9.16
C PRO A 307 -4.13 -24.12 8.76
N SER A 308 -4.89 -23.35 9.49
CA SER A 308 -6.31 -23.07 9.18
C SER A 308 -6.46 -22.23 7.91
N TYR A 309 -5.44 -21.41 7.63
CA TYR A 309 -5.31 -20.59 6.44
C TYR A 309 -3.80 -20.38 6.15
N PRO A 310 -3.42 -20.09 4.90
CA PRO A 310 -2.03 -19.75 4.59
C PRO A 310 -1.55 -18.56 5.44
N SER A 311 -0.29 -18.59 5.91
CA SER A 311 0.24 -17.50 6.73
C SER A 311 0.06 -16.14 6.04
N GLU A 312 -0.36 -15.14 6.78
CA GLU A 312 -0.69 -13.81 6.28
C GLU A 312 -0.28 -12.70 7.27
N ASN A 313 -0.48 -11.44 6.87
CA ASN A 313 -0.22 -10.25 7.69
C ASN A 313 1.25 -9.96 8.01
N GLY A 314 2.20 -10.72 7.42
CA GLY A 314 3.61 -10.35 7.43
C GLY A 314 3.84 -9.08 6.61
N ASP A 315 4.64 -8.15 7.15
CA ASP A 315 4.91 -6.86 6.51
C ASP A 315 6.33 -6.37 6.83
N ASP A 316 6.88 -5.56 5.94
CA ASP A 316 8.15 -4.89 6.16
C ASP A 316 8.00 -3.74 7.16
N ILE A 317 9.12 -3.22 7.64
CA ILE A 317 9.15 -2.03 8.48
C ILE A 317 8.48 -0.85 7.77
N GLU A 318 7.79 0.00 8.51
CA GLU A 318 7.11 1.16 7.94
C GLU A 318 8.08 2.04 7.14
N ASN A 319 7.72 2.32 5.89
CA ASN A 319 8.56 3.11 5.02
C ASN A 319 8.59 4.59 5.44
N LEU A 320 9.68 5.28 5.07
CA LEU A 320 9.93 6.65 5.45
C LEU A 320 8.84 7.63 4.99
N GLN A 321 8.25 7.40 3.81
CA GLN A 321 7.18 8.25 3.28
C GLN A 321 5.89 8.11 4.11
N SER A 322 5.61 6.89 4.58
CA SER A 322 4.49 6.61 5.46
C SER A 322 4.65 7.34 6.80
N VAL A 323 5.82 7.24 7.43
CA VAL A 323 6.10 7.93 8.69
C VAL A 323 5.93 9.44 8.55
N ARG A 324 6.51 10.05 7.50
CA ARG A 324 6.34 11.48 7.21
C ARG A 324 4.89 11.88 7.02
N TYR A 325 4.10 11.01 6.37
CA TYR A 325 2.69 11.28 6.10
C TYR A 325 1.82 11.15 7.34
N TYR A 326 1.98 10.06 8.11
CA TYR A 326 1.08 9.74 9.22
C TYR A 326 1.46 10.42 10.54
N ALA A 327 2.75 10.61 10.84
CA ALA A 327 3.17 11.15 12.13
C ALA A 327 2.57 12.54 12.44
N PRO A 328 2.64 13.55 11.56
CA PRO A 328 2.02 14.84 11.82
C PRO A 328 0.48 14.78 11.88
N ARG A 329 -0.13 13.89 11.08
CA ARG A 329 -1.58 13.73 11.03
C ARG A 329 -2.10 13.10 12.30
N LEU A 330 -1.49 12.02 12.77
CA LEU A 330 -1.89 11.38 14.01
C LEU A 330 -1.72 12.33 15.20
N TYR A 331 -0.64 13.12 15.23
CA TYR A 331 -0.47 14.16 16.23
C TYR A 331 -1.60 15.19 16.20
N SER A 332 -2.03 15.64 15.02
CA SER A 332 -3.10 16.61 14.87
C SER A 332 -4.47 16.09 15.34
N THR A 333 -4.72 14.78 15.30
CA THR A 333 -5.97 14.18 15.81
C THR A 333 -6.11 14.27 17.33
N GLN A 334 -5.01 14.41 18.06
CA GLN A 334 -5.00 14.43 19.55
C GLN A 334 -5.75 13.22 20.14
N HIS A 335 -5.59 12.05 19.52
CA HIS A 335 -6.32 10.81 19.84
C HIS A 335 -7.84 10.92 19.79
N ARG A 336 -8.38 11.78 18.90
CA ARG A 336 -9.82 11.97 18.69
C ARG A 336 -10.13 11.96 17.20
N ALA A 337 -11.16 11.24 16.80
CA ALA A 337 -11.66 11.21 15.43
C ALA A 337 -12.88 12.14 15.30
N VAL A 338 -12.69 13.33 14.77
CA VAL A 338 -13.72 14.36 14.57
C VAL A 338 -14.01 14.57 13.09
N THR A 339 -12.95 14.75 12.30
CA THR A 339 -13.04 14.98 10.86
C THR A 339 -12.79 13.70 10.07
N ALA A 340 -13.21 13.67 8.81
CA ALA A 340 -12.91 12.54 7.91
C ALA A 340 -11.39 12.24 7.86
N SER A 341 -10.56 13.28 7.80
CA SER A 341 -9.09 13.14 7.79
C SER A 341 -8.52 12.52 9.06
N ASP A 342 -9.18 12.69 10.22
CA ASP A 342 -8.75 12.05 11.46
C ASP A 342 -8.98 10.53 11.39
N TYR A 343 -10.11 10.10 10.81
CA TYR A 343 -10.35 8.67 10.59
C TYR A 343 -9.33 8.06 9.62
N GLU A 344 -8.94 8.81 8.56
CA GLU A 344 -7.88 8.38 7.65
C GLU A 344 -6.52 8.19 8.35
N ALA A 345 -6.24 8.97 9.39
CA ALA A 345 -5.01 8.85 10.17
C ALA A 345 -5.07 7.75 11.24
N ILE A 346 -6.23 7.60 11.92
CA ILE A 346 -6.39 6.69 13.06
C ILE A 346 -6.61 5.24 12.61
N VAL A 347 -7.41 5.00 11.57
CA VAL A 347 -7.74 3.63 11.15
C VAL A 347 -6.51 2.77 10.81
N PRO A 348 -5.48 3.27 10.09
CA PRO A 348 -4.26 2.50 9.87
C PRO A 348 -3.45 2.20 11.14
N SER A 349 -3.59 3.00 12.20
CA SER A 349 -2.96 2.69 13.50
C SER A 349 -3.69 1.57 14.25
N VAL A 350 -5.02 1.51 14.10
CA VAL A 350 -5.87 0.47 14.69
C VAL A 350 -5.77 -0.85 13.91
N TYR A 351 -5.79 -0.79 12.58
CA TYR A 351 -5.70 -1.95 11.69
C TYR A 351 -4.62 -1.71 10.62
N PRO A 352 -3.38 -2.12 10.86
CA PRO A 352 -2.23 -1.82 10.00
C PRO A 352 -2.21 -2.50 8.65
N ASN A 353 -3.04 -3.55 8.43
CA ASN A 353 -3.13 -4.27 7.15
C ASN A 353 -3.97 -3.51 6.12
N ILE A 354 -3.87 -2.16 6.10
CA ILE A 354 -4.53 -1.30 5.13
C ILE A 354 -3.49 -0.77 4.15
N GLU A 355 -3.78 -0.93 2.86
CA GLU A 355 -2.99 -0.38 1.76
C GLU A 355 -3.36 1.08 1.50
N SER A 356 -4.66 1.34 1.45
CA SER A 356 -5.19 2.68 1.20
C SER A 356 -6.53 2.86 1.91
N ILE A 357 -6.79 4.08 2.37
CA ILE A 357 -8.00 4.45 3.07
C ILE A 357 -8.55 5.76 2.54
N SER A 358 -9.85 5.89 2.53
CA SER A 358 -10.56 7.16 2.30
C SER A 358 -11.72 7.27 3.26
N ALA A 359 -11.90 8.45 3.82
CA ALA A 359 -13.06 8.77 4.64
C ALA A 359 -13.75 10.02 4.10
N PHE A 360 -15.08 10.07 4.23
CA PHE A 360 -15.89 11.20 3.82
C PHE A 360 -17.09 11.37 4.74
N GLY A 361 -17.56 12.60 4.88
CA GLY A 361 -18.70 12.90 5.74
C GLY A 361 -20.03 12.51 5.10
N GLY A 362 -21.00 12.13 5.91
CA GLY A 362 -22.36 11.84 5.42
C GLY A 362 -23.09 13.05 4.84
N GLU A 363 -22.60 14.27 5.10
CA GLU A 363 -23.07 15.50 4.47
C GLU A 363 -22.77 15.57 2.96
N GLU A 364 -21.75 14.83 2.50
CA GLU A 364 -21.40 14.72 1.08
C GLU A 364 -22.37 13.80 0.31
N LEU A 365 -23.25 13.08 0.99
CA LEU A 365 -24.21 12.16 0.37
C LEU A 365 -25.51 12.85 -0.05
N THR A 366 -26.25 12.22 -0.96
CA THR A 366 -27.60 12.66 -1.34
C THR A 366 -28.62 11.56 -1.11
N PRO A 367 -29.60 11.75 -0.22
CA PRO A 367 -29.75 12.91 0.69
C PRO A 367 -28.64 12.93 1.75
N PRO A 368 -28.25 14.11 2.29
CA PRO A 368 -27.23 14.21 3.34
C PRO A 368 -27.59 13.42 4.59
N LYS A 369 -26.59 12.76 5.19
CA LYS A 369 -26.71 12.03 6.46
C LYS A 369 -25.76 12.65 7.48
N TYR A 370 -26.24 13.61 8.23
CA TYR A 370 -25.42 14.29 9.24
C TYR A 370 -25.07 13.38 10.41
N GLY A 371 -23.91 13.61 11.02
CA GLY A 371 -23.42 12.81 12.14
C GLY A 371 -22.88 11.44 11.76
N GLN A 372 -22.68 11.16 10.48
CA GLN A 372 -22.08 9.91 9.99
C GLN A 372 -20.80 10.20 9.23
N VAL A 373 -19.79 9.33 9.42
CA VAL A 373 -18.57 9.32 8.63
C VAL A 373 -18.46 7.96 7.96
N TYR A 374 -18.28 7.95 6.65
CA TYR A 374 -18.12 6.75 5.84
C TYR A 374 -16.64 6.50 5.59
N ILE A 375 -16.22 5.26 5.81
CA ILE A 375 -14.83 4.83 5.70
C ILE A 375 -14.76 3.70 4.69
N ALA A 376 -14.01 3.89 3.61
CA ALA A 376 -13.64 2.87 2.66
C ALA A 376 -12.17 2.51 2.83
N ALA A 377 -11.83 1.25 3.02
CA ALA A 377 -10.47 0.81 3.25
C ALA A 377 -10.12 -0.40 2.38
N LYS A 378 -8.98 -0.32 1.67
CA LYS A 378 -8.40 -1.40 0.88
C LYS A 378 -7.40 -2.15 1.75
N PRO A 379 -7.57 -3.46 1.99
CA PRO A 379 -6.55 -4.25 2.66
C PRO A 379 -5.35 -4.48 1.74
N LYS A 380 -4.17 -4.70 2.31
CA LYS A 380 -2.95 -5.08 1.57
C LYS A 380 -3.10 -6.43 0.90
N ASN A 381 -3.73 -7.36 1.61
CA ASN A 381 -4.01 -8.70 1.12
C ASN A 381 -5.50 -8.83 0.80
N GLY A 382 -5.82 -9.10 -0.46
CA GLY A 382 -7.20 -9.25 -0.93
C GLY A 382 -7.84 -7.96 -1.44
N SER A 383 -9.08 -8.09 -1.92
CA SER A 383 -9.83 -6.98 -2.52
C SER A 383 -10.81 -6.32 -1.54
N PHE A 384 -11.28 -7.03 -0.52
CA PHE A 384 -12.31 -6.57 0.40
C PHE A 384 -11.99 -6.98 1.83
N LEU A 385 -12.44 -6.16 2.79
CA LEU A 385 -12.45 -6.51 4.21
C LEU A 385 -13.66 -7.40 4.54
N SER A 386 -13.44 -8.42 5.35
CA SER A 386 -14.56 -9.23 5.86
C SER A 386 -15.47 -8.42 6.79
N GLU A 387 -16.75 -8.79 6.88
CA GLU A 387 -17.68 -8.15 7.81
C GLU A 387 -17.24 -8.25 9.29
N PHE A 388 -16.55 -9.33 9.63
CA PHE A 388 -15.95 -9.49 10.96
C PHE A 388 -14.85 -8.45 11.20
N THR A 389 -13.92 -8.31 10.26
CA THR A 389 -12.82 -7.32 10.34
C THR A 389 -13.35 -5.89 10.39
N LYS A 390 -14.37 -5.56 9.59
CA LYS A 390 -15.04 -4.25 9.65
C LYS A 390 -15.60 -3.96 11.04
N LYS A 391 -16.30 -4.93 11.65
CA LYS A 391 -16.83 -4.80 13.01
C LYS A 391 -15.74 -4.63 14.06
N GLN A 392 -14.63 -5.35 13.92
CA GLN A 392 -13.49 -5.24 14.82
C GLN A 392 -12.86 -3.85 14.74
N ILE A 393 -12.62 -3.32 13.53
CA ILE A 393 -12.11 -1.96 13.32
C ILE A 393 -13.07 -0.94 13.95
N LEU A 394 -14.37 -1.03 13.67
CA LEU A 394 -15.38 -0.13 14.24
C LEU A 394 -15.43 -0.20 15.78
N SER A 395 -15.25 -1.38 16.36
CA SER A 395 -15.19 -1.54 17.82
C SER A 395 -13.98 -0.82 18.41
N SER A 396 -12.81 -0.94 17.78
CA SER A 396 -11.59 -0.26 18.23
C SER A 396 -11.68 1.26 18.02
N LEU A 397 -12.34 1.72 16.97
CA LEU A 397 -12.57 3.15 16.70
C LEU A 397 -13.46 3.84 17.74
N LYS A 398 -14.25 3.10 18.52
CA LYS A 398 -15.06 3.68 19.61
C LYS A 398 -14.22 4.41 20.65
N ASN A 399 -12.98 3.98 20.86
CA ASN A 399 -12.07 4.62 21.83
C ASN A 399 -11.64 6.03 21.38
N TYR A 400 -11.74 6.32 20.10
CA TYR A 400 -11.35 7.59 19.47
C TYR A 400 -12.55 8.44 19.04
N SER A 401 -13.75 7.86 18.99
CA SER A 401 -14.95 8.53 18.47
C SER A 401 -15.50 9.56 19.46
N VAL A 402 -15.93 10.69 18.91
CA VAL A 402 -16.63 11.75 19.68
C VAL A 402 -18.14 11.47 19.68
N ALA A 403 -18.81 11.84 20.77
CA ALA A 403 -20.26 11.69 20.87
C ALA A 403 -20.99 12.42 19.71
N GLY A 404 -21.92 11.72 19.08
CA GLY A 404 -22.71 12.26 17.95
C GLY A 404 -22.13 11.98 16.57
N ILE A 405 -20.94 11.39 16.46
CA ILE A 405 -20.36 10.97 15.17
C ILE A 405 -20.31 9.44 15.12
N LEU A 406 -20.98 8.88 14.11
CA LEU A 406 -21.05 7.42 13.89
C LEU A 406 -20.19 7.02 12.68
N PRO A 407 -19.05 6.35 12.88
CA PRO A 407 -18.29 5.79 11.78
C PRO A 407 -18.99 4.56 11.19
N THR A 408 -19.02 4.46 9.86
CA THR A 408 -19.60 3.35 9.11
C THR A 408 -18.59 2.90 8.06
N MET A 409 -18.25 1.61 8.03
CA MET A 409 -17.40 1.06 6.97
C MET A 409 -18.25 0.69 5.76
N VAL A 410 -17.78 1.10 4.57
CA VAL A 410 -18.43 0.85 3.28
C VAL A 410 -17.54 -0.01 2.39
N ASP A 411 -18.17 -0.73 1.45
CA ASP A 411 -17.45 -1.53 0.48
C ASP A 411 -16.73 -0.65 -0.56
N LEU A 412 -15.62 -1.19 -1.04
CA LEU A 412 -14.80 -0.55 -2.06
C LEU A 412 -15.53 -0.48 -3.40
N LYS A 413 -15.41 0.67 -4.03
CA LYS A 413 -15.82 0.88 -5.42
C LYS A 413 -14.57 1.07 -6.26
N PHE A 414 -14.29 0.13 -7.16
CA PHE A 414 -13.11 0.19 -8.02
C PHE A 414 -13.40 0.98 -9.30
N LEU A 415 -12.44 1.81 -9.70
CA LEU A 415 -12.33 2.36 -11.05
C LEU A 415 -11.09 1.73 -11.69
N TYR A 416 -11.30 0.78 -12.58
CA TYR A 416 -10.23 0.15 -13.32
C TYR A 416 -9.83 1.01 -14.52
N VAL A 417 -8.52 1.16 -14.71
CA VAL A 417 -7.96 1.74 -15.94
C VAL A 417 -7.30 0.61 -16.71
N GLU A 418 -7.61 0.51 -17.97
CA GLU A 418 -7.09 -0.49 -18.90
C GLU A 418 -6.54 0.23 -20.14
N VAL A 419 -5.50 -0.31 -20.75
CA VAL A 419 -4.90 0.28 -21.94
C VAL A 419 -4.79 -0.75 -23.07
N ASP A 420 -5.02 -0.27 -24.30
CA ASP A 420 -4.68 -0.98 -25.52
C ASP A 420 -3.54 -0.23 -26.18
N SER A 421 -2.38 -0.86 -26.27
CA SER A 421 -1.17 -0.24 -26.80
C SER A 421 -0.61 -1.00 -27.99
N TRP A 422 -0.40 -0.30 -29.09
CA TRP A 422 0.40 -0.75 -30.22
C TRP A 422 1.81 -0.22 -30.04
N VAL A 423 2.76 -1.11 -29.78
CA VAL A 423 4.17 -0.79 -29.52
C VAL A 423 4.95 -1.08 -30.82
N TYR A 424 5.51 -0.03 -31.40
CA TYR A 424 6.31 -0.13 -32.64
C TYR A 424 7.79 -0.31 -32.27
N TYR A 425 8.44 -1.27 -32.91
CA TYR A 425 9.84 -1.59 -32.65
C TYR A 425 10.66 -1.77 -33.91
N ASN A 426 11.96 -1.56 -33.82
CA ASN A 426 12.91 -1.78 -34.89
C ASN A 426 13.29 -3.26 -34.99
N ALA A 427 12.79 -3.95 -36.01
CA ALA A 427 12.99 -5.38 -36.19
C ALA A 427 14.46 -5.80 -36.36
N ASN A 428 15.37 -4.88 -36.75
CA ASN A 428 16.78 -5.20 -36.94
C ASN A 428 17.54 -5.48 -35.63
N PHE A 429 17.01 -5.02 -34.51
CA PHE A 429 17.67 -5.10 -33.19
C PHE A 429 16.90 -5.94 -32.17
N VAL A 430 15.77 -6.52 -32.54
CA VAL A 430 14.90 -7.32 -31.65
C VAL A 430 14.98 -8.79 -32.05
N GLY A 431 15.42 -9.64 -31.12
CA GLY A 431 15.47 -11.08 -31.33
C GLY A 431 14.11 -11.75 -31.18
N ASP A 432 13.33 -11.34 -30.16
CA ASP A 432 12.01 -11.91 -29.86
C ASP A 432 11.06 -10.79 -29.35
N PRO A 433 10.02 -10.44 -30.11
CA PRO A 433 9.04 -9.44 -29.72
C PRO A 433 8.21 -9.82 -28.48
N GLU A 434 7.97 -11.11 -28.21
CA GLU A 434 7.20 -11.54 -27.03
C GLU A 434 7.96 -11.33 -25.73
N ASN A 435 9.28 -11.44 -25.72
CA ASN A 435 10.11 -11.08 -24.58
C ASN A 435 10.00 -9.58 -24.29
N MET A 436 10.08 -8.73 -25.31
CA MET A 436 9.89 -7.29 -25.16
C MET A 436 8.49 -6.94 -24.62
N LYS A 437 7.45 -7.63 -25.08
CA LYS A 437 6.10 -7.48 -24.54
C LYS A 437 6.04 -7.83 -23.05
N THR A 438 6.70 -8.92 -22.66
CA THR A 438 6.80 -9.34 -21.25
C THR A 438 7.50 -8.26 -20.40
N ASP A 439 8.55 -7.65 -20.93
CA ASP A 439 9.26 -6.56 -20.26
C ASP A 439 8.38 -5.31 -20.10
N VAL A 440 7.60 -4.94 -21.14
CA VAL A 440 6.62 -3.86 -21.08
C VAL A 440 5.57 -4.13 -20.00
N VAL A 441 4.98 -5.33 -20.00
CA VAL A 441 3.98 -5.75 -19.00
C VAL A 441 4.57 -5.69 -17.59
N SER A 442 5.81 -6.20 -17.39
CA SER A 442 6.50 -6.20 -16.09
C SER A 442 6.79 -4.78 -15.60
N SER A 443 7.26 -3.89 -16.48
CA SER A 443 7.51 -2.48 -16.16
C SER A 443 6.23 -1.76 -15.72
N LEU A 444 5.12 -1.98 -16.44
CA LEU A 444 3.83 -1.39 -16.10
C LEU A 444 3.21 -2.01 -14.85
N ALA A 445 3.40 -3.31 -14.60
CA ALA A 445 2.96 -3.96 -13.36
C ALA A 445 3.71 -3.42 -12.14
N ALA A 446 5.02 -3.20 -12.27
CA ALA A 446 5.82 -2.54 -11.22
C ALA A 446 5.36 -1.11 -10.96
N PHE A 447 5.01 -0.36 -12.00
CA PHE A 447 4.44 0.98 -11.86
C PHE A 447 3.05 0.94 -11.21
N ALA A 448 2.19 -0.01 -11.59
CA ALA A 448 0.86 -0.17 -11.02
C ALA A 448 0.90 -0.50 -9.52
N SER A 449 1.86 -1.31 -9.09
CA SER A 449 2.04 -1.64 -7.66
C SER A 449 2.71 -0.51 -6.86
N GLY A 450 3.17 0.55 -7.52
CA GLY A 450 3.79 1.70 -6.86
C GLY A 450 2.79 2.58 -6.09
N PRO A 451 3.28 3.39 -5.13
CA PRO A 451 2.44 4.18 -4.21
C PRO A 451 1.71 5.36 -4.89
N GLU A 452 2.02 5.67 -6.15
CA GLU A 452 1.45 6.82 -6.84
C GLU A 452 0.08 6.54 -7.47
N LEU A 453 -0.19 5.32 -7.88
CA LEU A 453 -1.29 4.98 -8.78
C LEU A 453 -2.44 4.25 -8.08
N ASN A 454 -2.22 3.04 -7.58
CA ASN A 454 -3.27 2.21 -7.00
C ASN A 454 -3.67 2.69 -5.60
N LYS A 455 -4.57 3.66 -5.53
CA LYS A 455 -5.05 4.25 -4.27
C LYS A 455 -6.35 5.04 -4.47
N PHE A 456 -6.99 5.42 -3.37
CA PHE A 456 -8.05 6.42 -3.38
C PHE A 456 -7.48 7.78 -3.81
N GLY A 457 -8.21 8.51 -4.63
CA GLY A 457 -7.74 9.77 -5.19
C GLY A 457 -6.52 9.63 -6.10
N GLY A 458 -6.24 8.43 -6.59
CA GLY A 458 -5.17 8.13 -7.53
C GLY A 458 -5.36 8.86 -8.85
N ARG A 459 -4.25 9.14 -9.54
CA ARG A 459 -4.25 9.78 -10.86
C ARG A 459 -3.46 8.93 -11.83
N PHE A 460 -4.14 8.44 -12.84
CA PHE A 460 -3.50 7.83 -13.99
C PHE A 460 -3.03 8.94 -14.92
N LYS A 461 -1.72 9.05 -15.11
CA LYS A 461 -1.09 10.03 -15.99
C LYS A 461 -0.67 9.35 -17.28
N TYR A 462 -1.37 9.66 -18.35
CA TYR A 462 -1.16 9.06 -19.68
C TYR A 462 0.29 9.19 -20.18
N SER A 463 0.84 10.40 -20.14
CA SER A 463 2.21 10.66 -20.59
C SER A 463 3.28 9.86 -19.84
N LYS A 464 3.05 9.55 -18.56
CA LYS A 464 3.97 8.73 -17.78
C LYS A 464 3.96 7.28 -18.22
N VAL A 465 2.78 6.75 -18.53
CA VAL A 465 2.62 5.38 -19.06
C VAL A 465 3.29 5.24 -20.44
N LEU A 466 3.07 6.21 -21.33
CA LEU A 466 3.75 6.23 -22.64
C LEU A 466 5.28 6.22 -22.47
N SER A 467 5.79 7.10 -21.63
CA SER A 467 7.23 7.17 -21.34
C SER A 467 7.79 5.89 -20.72
N LEU A 468 7.01 5.20 -19.86
CA LEU A 468 7.43 3.91 -19.31
C LEU A 468 7.52 2.83 -20.40
N ILE A 469 6.57 2.78 -21.34
CA ILE A 469 6.60 1.85 -22.47
C ILE A 469 7.81 2.13 -23.36
N ASP A 470 8.02 3.39 -23.74
CA ASP A 470 9.12 3.78 -24.64
C ASP A 470 10.51 3.52 -24.00
N ASN A 471 10.63 3.65 -22.68
CA ASN A 471 11.90 3.47 -21.96
C ASN A 471 12.25 2.01 -21.63
N VAL A 472 11.38 1.04 -21.91
CA VAL A 472 11.68 -0.39 -21.67
C VAL A 472 12.86 -0.85 -22.53
N SER A 473 12.92 -0.39 -23.78
CA SER A 473 14.04 -0.71 -24.69
C SER A 473 14.30 0.44 -25.66
N THR A 474 15.57 0.69 -25.95
CA THR A 474 15.99 1.65 -26.99
C THR A 474 15.56 1.23 -28.41
N THR A 475 15.11 0.00 -28.57
CA THR A 475 14.61 -0.55 -29.85
C THR A 475 13.14 -0.21 -30.08
N ILE A 476 12.40 0.25 -29.08
CA ILE A 476 11.05 0.77 -29.24
C ILE A 476 11.14 2.16 -29.87
N THR A 477 10.47 2.33 -31.01
CA THR A 477 10.49 3.59 -31.77
C THR A 477 9.34 4.51 -31.38
N SER A 478 8.18 3.94 -31.03
CA SER A 478 7.02 4.70 -30.56
C SER A 478 5.94 3.76 -30.03
N ASN A 479 4.94 4.31 -29.34
CA ASN A 479 3.73 3.60 -28.99
C ASN A 479 2.47 4.44 -29.32
N ILE A 480 1.36 3.75 -29.62
CA ILE A 480 0.03 4.34 -29.75
C ILE A 480 -0.86 3.63 -28.76
N THR A 481 -1.27 4.35 -27.71
CA THR A 481 -1.98 3.78 -26.57
C THR A 481 -3.35 4.43 -26.44
N THR A 482 -4.38 3.62 -26.28
CA THR A 482 -5.75 4.06 -25.99
C THR A 482 -6.11 3.68 -24.55
N VAL A 483 -6.72 4.61 -23.82
CA VAL A 483 -7.14 4.40 -22.43
C VAL A 483 -8.62 4.04 -22.39
N ARG A 484 -8.96 3.04 -21.58
CA ARG A 484 -10.34 2.67 -21.24
C ARG A 484 -10.50 2.66 -19.73
N ILE A 485 -11.68 3.04 -19.29
CA ILE A 485 -12.07 2.95 -17.88
C ILE A 485 -13.17 1.92 -17.73
N ARG A 486 -13.12 1.16 -16.65
CA ARG A 486 -14.09 0.09 -16.37
C ARG A 486 -14.60 0.18 -14.95
N ARG A 487 -15.89 -0.07 -14.80
CA ARG A 487 -16.56 -0.29 -13.51
C ARG A 487 -17.25 -1.65 -13.51
N ASP A 488 -17.19 -2.32 -12.39
CA ASP A 488 -17.87 -3.60 -12.17
C ASP A 488 -19.20 -3.33 -11.48
N LEU A 489 -20.28 -3.78 -12.09
CA LEU A 489 -21.65 -3.73 -11.56
C LEU A 489 -21.95 -5.07 -10.88
N PRO A 490 -22.06 -5.13 -9.55
CA PRO A 490 -22.56 -6.32 -8.85
C PRO A 490 -24.06 -6.44 -9.06
N ALA A 491 -24.46 -7.37 -9.92
CA ALA A 491 -25.88 -7.58 -10.26
C ALA A 491 -26.60 -8.34 -9.13
N GLN A 492 -27.75 -7.83 -8.72
CA GLN A 492 -28.65 -8.54 -7.82
C GLN A 492 -29.53 -9.49 -8.62
N ILE A 493 -29.17 -10.75 -8.60
CA ILE A 493 -29.80 -11.79 -9.43
C ILE A 493 -31.24 -12.04 -8.98
N ASN A 494 -32.14 -12.13 -9.95
CA ASN A 494 -33.57 -12.37 -9.77
C ASN A 494 -34.30 -11.28 -8.96
N GLN A 495 -33.79 -10.07 -8.95
CA GLN A 495 -34.40 -8.92 -8.29
C GLN A 495 -34.57 -7.75 -9.26
N TRP A 496 -35.72 -7.06 -9.18
CA TRP A 496 -35.95 -5.82 -9.92
C TRP A 496 -35.19 -4.67 -9.25
N THR A 497 -34.08 -4.26 -9.83
CA THR A 497 -33.18 -3.26 -9.25
C THR A 497 -32.81 -2.20 -10.29
N GLN A 498 -32.75 -0.95 -9.87
CA GLN A 498 -32.18 0.14 -10.64
C GLN A 498 -30.69 0.26 -10.29
N TYR A 499 -29.83 0.44 -11.27
CA TYR A 499 -28.40 0.54 -11.06
C TYR A 499 -27.87 1.90 -11.54
N GLU A 500 -26.90 2.40 -10.81
CA GLU A 500 -26.20 3.65 -11.12
C GLU A 500 -24.69 3.42 -10.99
N LEU A 501 -23.95 3.76 -12.05
CA LEU A 501 -22.51 3.64 -12.12
C LEU A 501 -21.90 5.01 -12.40
N CYS A 502 -21.17 5.55 -11.42
CA CYS A 502 -20.42 6.78 -11.57
C CYS A 502 -18.95 6.48 -11.81
N PHE A 503 -18.41 6.97 -12.92
CA PHE A 503 -17.00 6.84 -13.27
C PHE A 503 -16.18 8.07 -12.86
N ASP A 504 -16.86 9.18 -12.51
CA ASP A 504 -16.26 10.47 -12.12
C ASP A 504 -15.28 11.07 -13.16
N ASN A 505 -15.31 10.57 -14.38
CA ASN A 505 -14.55 11.06 -15.51
C ASN A 505 -15.49 11.27 -16.69
N GLU A 506 -15.36 12.39 -17.38
CA GLU A 506 -16.13 12.66 -18.59
C GLU A 506 -15.89 11.57 -19.64
N PHE A 507 -16.95 11.16 -20.31
CA PHE A 507 -16.85 10.16 -21.38
C PHE A 507 -16.64 10.84 -22.74
N HIS A 508 -15.79 10.25 -23.58
CA HIS A 508 -15.63 10.68 -24.94
C HIS A 508 -16.93 10.53 -25.73
N ILE A 509 -17.31 11.56 -26.49
CA ILE A 509 -18.50 11.56 -27.33
C ILE A 509 -18.07 11.37 -28.78
N GLY A 510 -18.08 10.13 -29.26
CA GLY A 510 -17.86 9.83 -30.66
C GLY A 510 -18.97 10.35 -31.57
N ALA A 511 -18.70 10.46 -32.87
CA ALA A 511 -19.69 10.93 -33.86
C ALA A 511 -20.97 10.07 -33.86
N ASP A 512 -20.79 8.74 -33.71
CA ASP A 512 -21.86 7.74 -33.77
C ASP A 512 -22.26 7.24 -32.36
N ALA A 513 -21.76 7.84 -31.26
CA ALA A 513 -21.86 7.34 -29.90
C ALA A 513 -21.20 5.96 -29.72
N TYR A 514 -21.86 4.98 -29.12
CA TYR A 514 -21.36 3.61 -28.90
C TYR A 514 -20.07 3.55 -28.07
N ASN A 515 -19.90 4.48 -27.15
CA ASN A 515 -18.74 4.50 -26.27
C ASN A 515 -18.85 3.48 -25.13
N ILE A 516 -20.05 3.34 -24.53
CA ILE A 516 -20.27 2.47 -23.38
C ILE A 516 -20.52 1.04 -23.86
N LYS A 517 -19.85 0.08 -23.24
CA LYS A 517 -19.97 -1.34 -23.56
C LYS A 517 -20.09 -2.16 -22.28
N SER A 518 -20.99 -3.15 -22.28
CA SER A 518 -21.12 -4.11 -21.19
C SER A 518 -20.63 -5.49 -21.59
N THR A 519 -20.26 -6.31 -20.61
CA THR A 519 -20.18 -7.76 -20.78
C THR A 519 -21.58 -8.36 -20.84
N GLY A 520 -21.68 -9.58 -21.34
CA GLY A 520 -22.97 -10.26 -21.52
C GLY A 520 -23.66 -10.62 -20.20
N PHE A 521 -24.98 -10.54 -20.18
CA PHE A 521 -25.85 -10.95 -19.07
C PHE A 521 -27.21 -11.39 -19.61
N THR A 522 -28.08 -11.96 -18.76
CA THR A 522 -29.46 -12.30 -19.14
C THR A 522 -30.45 -11.52 -18.29
N VAL A 523 -31.59 -11.17 -18.85
CA VAL A 523 -32.66 -10.45 -18.15
C VAL A 523 -33.96 -11.26 -18.21
N SER A 524 -34.81 -11.06 -17.21
CA SER A 524 -36.11 -11.71 -17.17
C SER A 524 -36.94 -11.44 -18.41
N GLY A 525 -37.48 -12.52 -19.02
CA GLY A 525 -38.26 -12.44 -20.25
C GLY A 525 -37.46 -12.53 -21.56
N ILE A 526 -36.12 -12.56 -21.51
CA ILE A 526 -35.25 -12.74 -22.67
C ILE A 526 -34.31 -13.90 -22.39
N SER A 527 -34.34 -14.94 -23.24
CA SER A 527 -33.52 -16.15 -23.05
C SER A 527 -32.09 -16.03 -23.58
N GLU A 528 -31.86 -15.05 -24.44
CA GLU A 528 -30.56 -14.80 -25.06
C GLU A 528 -29.64 -13.97 -24.17
N THR A 529 -28.32 -14.13 -24.37
CA THR A 529 -27.33 -13.22 -23.77
C THR A 529 -27.45 -11.85 -24.40
N VAL A 530 -27.63 -10.84 -23.55
CA VAL A 530 -27.80 -9.46 -23.96
C VAL A 530 -26.64 -8.59 -23.50
N TYR A 531 -26.47 -7.49 -24.22
CA TYR A 531 -25.45 -6.46 -23.97
C TYR A 531 -26.13 -5.11 -24.02
N PHE A 532 -25.55 -4.09 -23.41
CA PHE A 532 -25.99 -2.71 -23.60
C PHE A 532 -24.89 -1.80 -24.11
N SER A 533 -25.30 -0.80 -24.86
CA SER A 533 -24.47 0.30 -25.34
C SER A 533 -25.28 1.59 -25.35
N ASP A 534 -24.68 2.70 -25.75
CA ASP A 534 -25.27 4.03 -25.71
C ASP A 534 -25.51 4.61 -27.08
N ILE A 535 -26.53 5.45 -27.19
CA ILE A 535 -26.80 6.31 -28.37
C ILE A 535 -26.94 7.75 -27.86
N ARG A 536 -26.19 8.65 -28.46
CA ARG A 536 -26.22 10.08 -28.10
C ARG A 536 -27.56 10.72 -28.50
N ILE A 537 -28.10 11.58 -27.62
CA ILE A 537 -29.21 12.47 -27.96
C ILE A 537 -28.62 13.71 -28.63
N ALA A 538 -28.98 13.92 -29.90
CA ALA A 538 -28.42 15.00 -30.71
C ALA A 538 -28.53 16.38 -30.03
N GLY A 539 -27.43 17.15 -30.06
CA GLY A 539 -27.37 18.48 -29.45
C GLY A 539 -27.27 18.51 -27.93
N THR A 540 -27.11 17.34 -27.27
CA THR A 540 -26.98 17.26 -25.81
C THR A 540 -25.71 16.50 -25.41
N THR A 541 -25.35 16.60 -24.11
CA THR A 541 -24.30 15.82 -23.46
C THR A 541 -24.84 14.55 -22.80
N LYS A 542 -26.02 14.10 -23.22
CA LYS A 542 -26.70 12.90 -22.71
C LYS A 542 -27.00 11.92 -23.81
N GLY A 543 -27.17 10.67 -23.42
CA GLY A 543 -27.54 9.57 -24.31
C GLY A 543 -28.51 8.61 -23.64
N ASN A 544 -29.12 7.75 -24.47
CA ASN A 544 -29.94 6.63 -24.02
C ASN A 544 -29.13 5.33 -24.12
N LEU A 545 -29.30 4.47 -23.13
CA LEU A 545 -28.80 3.09 -23.21
C LEU A 545 -29.84 2.24 -23.93
N PHE A 546 -29.35 1.39 -24.83
CA PHE A 546 -30.15 0.40 -25.51
C PHE A 546 -29.62 -1.01 -25.22
N LEU A 547 -30.53 -1.98 -25.20
CA LEU A 547 -30.24 -3.39 -24.99
C LEU A 547 -30.25 -4.10 -26.32
N PHE A 548 -29.26 -4.95 -26.59
CA PHE A 548 -29.17 -5.74 -27.82
C PHE A 548 -28.62 -7.13 -27.57
N SER A 549 -28.94 -8.06 -28.47
CA SER A 549 -28.33 -9.39 -28.55
C SER A 549 -27.41 -9.48 -29.78
N LEU A 550 -26.44 -10.38 -29.69
CA LEU A 550 -25.51 -10.68 -30.80
C LEU A 550 -25.81 -12.08 -31.35
N ALA A 551 -26.08 -12.18 -32.64
CA ALA A 551 -26.17 -13.45 -33.32
C ALA A 551 -24.77 -14.09 -33.49
N ALA A 552 -24.71 -15.34 -33.95
CA ALA A 552 -23.45 -16.08 -34.14
C ALA A 552 -22.52 -15.44 -35.19
N ASP A 553 -23.07 -14.63 -36.08
CA ASP A 553 -22.35 -13.85 -37.09
C ASP A 553 -21.97 -12.44 -36.61
N ASN A 554 -22.10 -12.14 -35.31
CA ASN A 554 -21.94 -10.84 -34.70
C ASN A 554 -22.94 -9.74 -35.15
N THR A 555 -24.05 -10.12 -35.82
CA THR A 555 -25.10 -9.16 -36.14
C THR A 555 -25.83 -8.76 -34.87
N ALA A 556 -25.92 -7.45 -34.61
CA ALA A 556 -26.57 -6.89 -33.42
C ALA A 556 -28.09 -6.70 -33.69
N THR A 557 -28.93 -7.22 -32.80
CA THR A 557 -30.37 -7.00 -32.81
C THR A 557 -30.80 -6.20 -31.59
N VAL A 558 -31.33 -5.01 -31.78
CA VAL A 558 -31.80 -4.14 -30.70
C VAL A 558 -33.10 -4.69 -30.14
N LEU A 559 -33.10 -4.99 -28.82
CA LEU A 559 -34.25 -5.54 -28.09
C LEU A 559 -35.03 -4.47 -27.33
N SER A 560 -34.33 -3.43 -26.85
CA SER A 560 -34.93 -2.29 -26.17
C SER A 560 -34.10 -1.03 -26.41
N SER A 561 -34.74 0.06 -26.82
CA SER A 561 -34.11 1.37 -27.02
C SER A 561 -34.07 2.27 -25.78
N SER A 562 -34.61 1.81 -24.66
CA SER A 562 -34.83 2.59 -23.42
C SER A 562 -34.46 1.77 -22.20
N PHE A 563 -33.24 1.20 -22.23
CA PHE A 563 -32.73 0.41 -21.09
C PHE A 563 -32.18 1.29 -19.95
N GLY A 564 -31.79 2.52 -20.26
CA GLY A 564 -31.26 3.47 -19.30
C GLY A 564 -30.83 4.77 -19.93
N THR A 565 -30.07 5.56 -19.21
CA THR A 565 -29.53 6.86 -19.64
C THR A 565 -28.05 6.98 -19.31
N VAL A 566 -27.34 7.81 -20.08
CA VAL A 566 -25.96 8.20 -19.82
C VAL A 566 -25.80 9.70 -19.81
N ASP A 567 -25.02 10.22 -18.88
CA ASP A 567 -24.56 11.61 -18.86
C ASP A 567 -23.06 11.63 -19.10
N TYR A 568 -22.64 12.04 -20.32
CA TYR A 568 -21.24 11.97 -20.73
C TYR A 568 -20.35 12.95 -19.94
N ASN A 569 -20.86 14.13 -19.62
CA ASN A 569 -20.08 15.13 -18.84
C ASN A 569 -19.86 14.69 -17.38
N LYS A 570 -20.84 13.97 -16.83
CA LYS A 570 -20.73 13.46 -15.46
C LYS A 570 -19.99 12.14 -15.38
N GLY A 571 -19.86 11.43 -16.49
CA GLY A 571 -19.39 10.06 -16.47
C GLY A 571 -20.33 9.12 -15.70
N GLU A 572 -21.65 9.29 -15.91
CA GLU A 572 -22.69 8.62 -15.15
C GLU A 572 -23.53 7.73 -16.08
N VAL A 573 -23.73 6.48 -15.68
CA VAL A 573 -24.56 5.50 -16.38
C VAL A 573 -25.66 5.04 -15.42
N VAL A 574 -26.91 5.26 -15.81
CA VAL A 574 -28.09 4.85 -15.04
C VAL A 574 -28.85 3.80 -15.83
N ILE A 575 -28.95 2.59 -15.29
CA ILE A 575 -29.77 1.51 -15.83
C ILE A 575 -31.13 1.56 -15.16
N ASN A 576 -32.19 1.58 -15.95
CA ASN A 576 -33.56 1.51 -15.45
C ASN A 576 -33.78 0.21 -14.67
N THR A 577 -34.87 0.14 -13.90
CA THR A 577 -35.22 -1.05 -13.15
C THR A 577 -35.25 -2.29 -14.08
N ALA A 578 -34.31 -3.18 -13.85
CA ALA A 578 -34.16 -4.42 -14.61
C ALA A 578 -34.01 -5.62 -13.67
N ASN A 579 -34.48 -6.77 -14.10
CA ASN A 579 -34.27 -8.04 -13.37
C ASN A 579 -33.23 -8.86 -14.14
N ILE A 580 -31.98 -8.83 -13.65
CA ILE A 580 -30.87 -9.61 -14.20
C ILE A 580 -30.96 -11.02 -13.61
N THR A 581 -30.97 -12.04 -14.47
CA THR A 581 -31.13 -13.45 -14.07
C THR A 581 -29.80 -14.20 -14.00
N SER A 582 -28.83 -13.85 -14.85
CA SER A 582 -27.45 -14.37 -14.77
C SER A 582 -26.46 -13.43 -15.45
N THR A 583 -25.17 -13.64 -15.20
CA THR A 583 -24.07 -12.89 -15.83
C THR A 583 -23.07 -13.86 -16.45
N VAL A 584 -22.42 -13.47 -17.54
CA VAL A 584 -21.34 -14.26 -18.18
C VAL A 584 -20.08 -14.26 -17.32
N LYS A 585 -19.82 -13.15 -16.60
CA LYS A 585 -18.68 -13.08 -15.67
C LYS A 585 -19.03 -13.73 -14.32
N PRO A 586 -18.05 -14.30 -13.61
CA PRO A 586 -18.26 -14.88 -12.30
C PRO A 586 -18.70 -13.85 -11.26
N ASN A 587 -19.18 -14.29 -10.11
CA ASN A 587 -19.57 -13.46 -8.96
C ASN A 587 -20.71 -12.45 -9.26
N ASN A 588 -21.56 -12.75 -10.24
CA ASN A 588 -22.68 -11.89 -10.64
C ASN A 588 -22.25 -10.47 -11.07
N ILE A 589 -21.11 -10.35 -11.75
CA ILE A 589 -20.56 -9.07 -12.20
C ILE A 589 -20.93 -8.84 -13.66
N VAL A 590 -21.39 -7.61 -13.97
CA VAL A 590 -21.46 -7.06 -15.32
C VAL A 590 -20.39 -5.97 -15.39
N GLU A 591 -19.34 -6.21 -16.19
CA GLU A 591 -18.30 -5.21 -16.44
C GLU A 591 -18.82 -4.15 -17.42
N VAL A 592 -18.64 -2.89 -17.09
CA VAL A 592 -19.03 -1.76 -17.94
C VAL A 592 -17.81 -0.93 -18.26
N GLN A 593 -17.48 -0.82 -19.53
CA GLN A 593 -16.33 -0.08 -20.06
C GLN A 593 -16.76 1.18 -20.77
N ALA A 594 -15.93 2.22 -20.70
CA ALA A 594 -16.08 3.46 -21.44
C ALA A 594 -14.70 4.03 -21.80
N ILE A 595 -14.64 4.81 -22.88
CA ILE A 595 -13.47 5.61 -23.25
C ILE A 595 -13.65 6.99 -22.59
N PRO A 596 -12.71 7.45 -21.75
CA PRO A 596 -12.79 8.79 -21.17
C PRO A 596 -12.49 9.87 -22.21
N GLU A 597 -12.99 11.09 -22.01
CA GLU A 597 -12.66 12.24 -22.86
C GLU A 597 -11.20 12.66 -22.70
N SER A 598 -10.67 12.60 -21.48
CA SER A 598 -9.25 12.80 -21.19
C SER A 598 -8.56 11.45 -21.01
N ASN A 599 -7.40 11.28 -21.64
CA ASN A 599 -6.55 10.10 -21.38
C ASN A 599 -5.96 10.08 -19.96
N ASP A 600 -5.93 11.23 -19.26
CA ASP A 600 -5.63 11.28 -17.84
C ASP A 600 -6.89 10.96 -17.03
N VAL A 601 -6.84 9.93 -16.19
CA VAL A 601 -7.97 9.46 -15.38
C VAL A 601 -7.75 9.81 -13.91
N LEU A 602 -8.78 10.35 -13.28
CA LEU A 602 -8.79 10.73 -11.88
C LEU A 602 -9.83 9.91 -11.11
N ALA A 603 -9.44 9.25 -10.04
CA ALA A 603 -10.38 8.71 -9.08
C ALA A 603 -10.67 9.74 -7.98
N ARG A 604 -11.94 9.96 -7.65
CA ARG A 604 -12.34 10.78 -6.51
C ARG A 604 -12.32 9.96 -5.21
N LYS A 605 -12.63 10.60 -4.08
CA LYS A 605 -12.51 10.02 -2.73
C LYS A 605 -13.21 8.66 -2.53
N GLU A 606 -14.33 8.43 -3.22
CA GLU A 606 -15.10 7.18 -3.08
C GLU A 606 -14.57 6.03 -3.94
N LEU A 607 -13.76 6.33 -4.95
CA LEU A 607 -13.28 5.36 -5.92
C LEU A 607 -11.82 5.02 -5.67
N TYR A 608 -11.55 3.72 -5.57
CA TYR A 608 -10.19 3.21 -5.60
C TYR A 608 -9.76 3.03 -7.05
N LEU A 609 -8.75 3.80 -7.48
CA LEU A 609 -8.18 3.65 -8.82
C LEU A 609 -7.28 2.41 -8.85
N GLN A 610 -7.49 1.56 -9.85
CA GLN A 610 -6.64 0.41 -10.09
C GLN A 610 -6.25 0.34 -11.57
N PHE A 611 -4.96 0.41 -11.85
CA PHE A 611 -4.46 0.13 -13.20
C PHE A 611 -4.38 -1.38 -13.40
N SER A 612 -5.25 -1.90 -14.27
CA SER A 612 -5.37 -3.33 -14.55
C SER A 612 -4.49 -3.72 -15.73
N VAL A 613 -3.21 -3.99 -15.48
CA VAL A 613 -2.27 -4.44 -16.52
C VAL A 613 -2.68 -5.80 -17.08
N ALA A 614 -3.24 -6.68 -16.24
CA ALA A 614 -3.70 -8.01 -16.66
C ALA A 614 -4.83 -7.98 -17.70
N ASN A 615 -5.69 -6.95 -17.67
CA ASN A 615 -6.79 -6.75 -18.62
C ASN A 615 -6.44 -5.72 -19.71
N SER A 616 -5.18 -5.29 -19.77
CA SER A 616 -4.65 -4.42 -20.81
C SER A 616 -4.05 -5.24 -21.95
N ASN A 617 -4.10 -4.71 -23.17
CA ASN A 617 -3.61 -5.41 -24.35
C ASN A 617 -2.39 -4.68 -24.93
N PHE A 618 -1.36 -5.45 -25.26
CA PHE A 618 -0.13 -4.94 -25.85
C PHE A 618 0.15 -5.69 -27.15
N TYR A 619 0.20 -4.96 -28.25
CA TYR A 619 0.42 -5.48 -29.58
C TYR A 619 1.76 -5.01 -30.11
N MET A 620 2.69 -5.94 -30.31
CA MET A 620 4.00 -5.64 -30.86
C MET A 620 3.92 -5.54 -32.38
N ARG A 621 4.39 -4.43 -32.97
CA ARG A 621 4.39 -4.19 -34.41
C ARG A 621 5.75 -3.73 -34.89
N GLU A 622 6.18 -4.27 -36.02
CA GLU A 622 7.39 -3.78 -36.69
C GLU A 622 7.16 -2.35 -37.20
N ASP A 623 8.10 -1.46 -36.88
CA ASP A 623 8.12 -0.13 -37.47
C ASP A 623 8.73 -0.21 -38.88
N SER A 624 7.99 0.21 -39.86
CA SER A 624 8.36 0.08 -41.28
C SER A 624 8.13 1.38 -42.05
N ILE A 625 9.01 1.65 -43.00
CA ILE A 625 8.90 2.77 -43.92
C ILE A 625 8.50 2.24 -45.29
N ALA A 626 7.39 2.75 -45.87
CA ALA A 626 6.90 2.34 -47.19
C ALA A 626 7.78 2.85 -48.31
N SER A 627 8.33 4.06 -48.19
CA SER A 627 9.22 4.69 -49.17
C SER A 627 10.05 5.80 -48.49
N GLY A 628 11.20 6.12 -49.07
CA GLY A 628 12.07 7.20 -48.58
C GLY A 628 13.53 6.80 -48.47
N ALA A 629 14.39 7.77 -48.22
CA ALA A 629 15.84 7.58 -48.11
C ALA A 629 16.30 7.25 -46.68
N ASN A 630 15.47 7.51 -45.69
CA ASN A 630 15.83 7.27 -44.28
C ASN A 630 15.31 5.90 -43.80
N THR A 631 16.19 4.91 -43.84
CA THR A 631 15.92 3.55 -43.38
C THR A 631 16.56 3.26 -42.00
N SER A 632 17.14 4.27 -41.36
CA SER A 632 17.82 4.11 -40.10
C SER A 632 16.80 3.80 -38.96
N GLY A 633 16.96 2.67 -38.33
CA GLY A 633 16.15 2.27 -37.18
C GLY A 633 14.82 1.61 -37.52
N THR A 634 14.47 1.43 -38.80
CA THR A 634 13.20 0.82 -39.18
C THR A 634 13.40 -0.19 -40.32
N ARG A 635 12.47 -1.14 -40.43
CA ARG A 635 12.44 -2.06 -41.57
C ARG A 635 11.92 -1.34 -42.80
N PHE A 636 12.66 -1.39 -43.91
CA PHE A 636 12.21 -0.83 -45.19
C PHE A 636 11.13 -1.71 -45.80
N ASN A 637 9.96 -1.15 -46.04
CA ASN A 637 8.88 -1.83 -46.75
C ASN A 637 8.90 -1.45 -48.24
N ILE A 638 9.15 -2.43 -49.10
CA ILE A 638 9.24 -2.26 -50.56
C ILE A 638 7.85 -2.04 -51.19
N GLN A 639 6.79 -2.43 -50.49
CA GLN A 639 5.42 -2.31 -51.02
C GLN A 639 4.85 -0.93 -50.69
N SER A 640 4.38 -0.25 -51.73
CA SER A 640 3.73 1.05 -51.57
C SER A 640 2.36 0.89 -50.94
N SER A 641 2.04 1.71 -49.96
CA SER A 641 0.72 1.77 -49.33
C SER A 641 -0.39 2.15 -50.30
N TYR A 642 -0.05 2.85 -51.39
CA TYR A 642 -0.99 3.18 -52.46
C TYR A 642 -1.41 1.97 -53.28
N THR A 643 -0.57 0.94 -53.40
CA THR A 643 -0.84 -0.25 -54.18
C THR A 643 -1.68 -1.27 -53.40
N ASN A 644 -1.48 -1.39 -52.10
CA ASN A 644 -2.07 -2.44 -51.29
C ASN A 644 -3.18 -1.94 -50.33
N GLY A 645 -3.41 -0.63 -50.22
CA GLY A 645 -4.35 -0.06 -49.26
C GLY A 645 -3.97 -0.29 -47.80
N GLU A 646 -2.76 -0.80 -47.53
CA GLU A 646 -2.28 -1.00 -46.18
C GLU A 646 -1.98 0.33 -45.49
N LYS A 647 -2.52 0.52 -44.32
CA LYS A 647 -2.14 1.62 -43.44
C LYS A 647 -0.84 1.28 -42.76
N ILE A 648 0.21 2.00 -43.13
CA ILE A 648 1.48 1.96 -42.42
C ILE A 648 1.42 3.04 -41.34
N ARG A 649 1.30 2.66 -40.09
CA ARG A 649 1.05 3.59 -39.00
C ARG A 649 -0.22 4.42 -39.20
N GLY A 650 -1.36 3.82 -38.96
CA GLY A 650 -2.63 4.52 -38.95
C GLY A 650 -3.14 4.76 -37.57
#